data_53bcd88c660280468bf07fb5f8a46e47
#
_entry.id   53bcd88c660280468bf07fb5f8a46e47
#
_cell.length_a   1.000
_cell.length_b   1.000
_cell.length_c   1.000
_cell.angle_alpha   90.00
_cell.angle_beta   90.00
_cell.angle_gamma   90.00
#
_symmetry.space_group_name_H-M   'P 1'
#
loop_
_entity.id
_entity.type
_entity.pdbx_description
1 polymer ?
#
loop_
_entity_poly.entity_id
_entity_poly.type
_entity_poly.pdbx_seq_one_letter_code
_entity_poly.pdbx_strand_id
1 'polypeptide(L)'
;MLRAIGLVYIVIFAGIIVEGQALVGPAGISPLGIYLAEVKKLLPGTIEAFFGAPSLFWLGQGAGLIAGVAWSGLAAACALVLNVWPRLALAVCWTVLLSFVSTWNKFSPAQLDGLMLEAALLCLPFAPPGIRPGLGVMSPPGPFVVFTLRWLLLRVMFESALVKLVSADPHWRNLTAMDVLYETSPSPTVLGYWAHQLPHAAHVLAIVFTFVAEFVAPLAAVFGGRRGRWFAFLVWSALQIGIQLTCNFGWLNTAALGLGFLLLDDRMLASAADKLGLRAASRFLARHATAPALPPTPPTNAASAASTRGANGAALVWQRCGRYGLRAALAVHFGLTLFHFARVCRLPVEDLPPVITRPEKFFAEFRSANGYSLYANFEPAHVQVDFEGSNDGGKTWRTYPYRHVPQQVDRRPPFTAPWFARFETTIEIESSKPPKSSVIPLVAAHLLARNPDVMARFASDPFPDRPPTVVRMRRHRLAFTDPATLRRTGHYWHKEFDDDFLPALHVTPQGDIAQFDLTAAETALHAGSFRTAFALFERDYQLGNLDAGYHLADMHTRGLGGPVQPEKAFALFADLAARGEIRALHNVGLSYEHGLGVAADLTKAAESYRRAAAQGRMLSLYALGVLAATDRLVPKNDIEGLAFLLRAGAMATGTDGAAAFVREEQPAHVKRLAERMSAADVAAARALALTPR
;
A
#
# COMPACT_ATOMS: atom_id res chain seq x y z
N MET A 1 -24.30 13.84 5.83
CA MET A 1 -22.96 13.57 6.40
C MET A 1 -22.96 12.36 7.33
N LEU A 2 -23.61 12.34 8.54
CA LEU A 2 -23.51 11.20 9.49
C LEU A 2 -23.82 9.84 8.87
N ARG A 3 -24.84 9.75 8.01
CA ARG A 3 -25.17 8.51 7.29
C ARG A 3 -24.08 8.10 6.31
N ALA A 4 -23.40 9.06 5.64
CA ALA A 4 -22.29 8.77 4.77
C ALA A 4 -21.09 8.21 5.59
N ILE A 5 -20.80 8.79 6.75
CA ILE A 5 -19.81 8.24 7.70
C ILE A 5 -20.19 6.82 8.14
N GLY A 6 -21.47 6.58 8.44
CA GLY A 6 -21.98 5.24 8.77
C GLY A 6 -21.76 4.22 7.64
N LEU A 7 -22.01 4.60 6.39
CA LEU A 7 -21.76 3.74 5.22
C LEU A 7 -20.27 3.39 5.08
N VAL A 8 -19.39 4.36 5.31
CA VAL A 8 -17.94 4.10 5.30
C VAL A 8 -17.55 3.12 6.41
N TYR A 9 -18.10 3.27 7.62
CA TYR A 9 -17.87 2.33 8.72
C TYR A 9 -18.38 0.92 8.40
N ILE A 10 -19.52 0.78 7.68
CA ILE A 10 -19.98 -0.54 7.21
C ILE A 10 -18.91 -1.21 6.34
N VAL A 11 -18.32 -0.48 5.38
CA VAL A 11 -17.24 -1.01 4.52
C VAL A 11 -16.03 -1.41 5.36
N ILE A 12 -15.61 -0.55 6.30
CA ILE A 12 -14.47 -0.84 7.19
C ILE A 12 -14.70 -2.11 7.98
N PHE A 13 -15.82 -2.22 8.70
CA PHE A 13 -16.07 -3.38 9.55
C PHE A 13 -16.36 -4.65 8.76
N ALA A 14 -16.97 -4.56 7.58
CA ALA A 14 -17.07 -5.69 6.66
C ALA A 14 -15.69 -6.20 6.25
N GLY A 15 -14.74 -5.29 5.94
CA GLY A 15 -13.35 -5.64 5.67
C GLY A 15 -12.66 -6.31 6.86
N ILE A 16 -12.87 -5.78 8.06
CA ILE A 16 -12.32 -6.37 9.29
C ILE A 16 -12.90 -7.77 9.56
N ILE A 17 -14.20 -7.98 9.36
CA ILE A 17 -14.82 -9.29 9.52
C ILE A 17 -14.26 -10.31 8.54
N VAL A 18 -14.01 -9.90 7.29
CA VAL A 18 -13.47 -10.78 6.25
C VAL A 18 -11.99 -11.11 6.47
N GLU A 19 -11.17 -10.14 6.88
CA GLU A 19 -9.71 -10.31 6.90
C GLU A 19 -9.11 -10.41 8.31
N GLY A 20 -9.81 -9.95 9.35
CA GLY A 20 -9.25 -9.74 10.69
C GLY A 20 -8.66 -10.99 11.32
N GLN A 21 -9.25 -12.17 11.12
CA GLN A 21 -8.69 -13.43 11.66
C GLN A 21 -7.35 -13.78 10.98
N ALA A 22 -7.26 -13.63 9.67
CA ALA A 22 -6.03 -13.87 8.93
C ALA A 22 -4.92 -12.88 9.32
N LEU A 23 -5.27 -11.62 9.59
CA LEU A 23 -4.29 -10.58 9.88
C LEU A 23 -3.80 -10.63 11.34
N VAL A 24 -4.73 -10.63 12.30
CA VAL A 24 -4.43 -10.45 13.74
C VAL A 24 -5.05 -11.48 14.66
N GLY A 25 -5.73 -12.48 14.13
CA GLY A 25 -6.26 -13.61 14.90
C GLY A 25 -5.18 -14.38 15.64
N PRO A 26 -5.55 -15.28 16.57
CA PRO A 26 -4.57 -16.08 17.35
C PRO A 26 -3.60 -16.88 16.48
N ALA A 27 -4.04 -17.33 15.32
CA ALA A 27 -3.22 -18.01 14.32
C ALA A 27 -2.98 -17.12 13.08
N GLY A 28 -3.20 -15.81 13.16
CA GLY A 28 -3.01 -14.88 12.05
C GLY A 28 -1.56 -14.52 11.79
N ILE A 29 -1.33 -13.71 10.74
CA ILE A 29 0.01 -13.28 10.31
C ILE A 29 0.74 -12.50 11.41
N SER A 30 0.03 -11.62 12.14
CA SER A 30 0.58 -10.83 13.24
C SER A 30 -0.38 -10.87 14.43
N PRO A 31 -0.36 -11.94 15.24
CA PRO A 31 -1.32 -12.14 16.34
C PRO A 31 -1.32 -10.97 17.31
N LEU A 32 -2.47 -10.35 17.54
CA LEU A 32 -2.61 -9.20 18.45
C LEU A 32 -2.19 -9.54 19.88
N GLY A 33 -2.28 -10.81 20.27
CA GLY A 33 -1.84 -11.27 21.59
C GLY A 33 -0.34 -11.15 21.80
N ILE A 34 0.46 -11.43 20.78
CA ILE A 34 1.92 -11.24 20.80
C ILE A 34 2.24 -9.75 20.96
N TYR A 35 1.59 -8.90 20.17
CA TYR A 35 1.78 -7.46 20.22
C TYR A 35 1.43 -6.88 21.61
N LEU A 36 0.27 -7.23 22.17
CA LEU A 36 -0.14 -6.76 23.48
C LEU A 36 0.79 -7.28 24.61
N ALA A 37 1.32 -8.49 24.47
CA ALA A 37 2.32 -9.02 25.40
C ALA A 37 3.63 -8.23 25.37
N GLU A 38 4.06 -7.80 24.19
CA GLU A 38 5.24 -6.93 24.02
C GLU A 38 4.99 -5.53 24.60
N VAL A 39 3.82 -4.93 24.35
CA VAL A 39 3.44 -3.65 24.96
C VAL A 39 3.48 -3.76 26.49
N LYS A 40 2.99 -4.86 27.08
CA LYS A 40 3.02 -5.08 28.52
C LYS A 40 4.43 -5.26 29.08
N LYS A 41 5.36 -5.80 28.30
CA LYS A 41 6.79 -5.87 28.71
C LYS A 41 7.44 -4.49 28.74
N LEU A 42 7.11 -3.65 27.76
CA LEU A 42 7.65 -2.29 27.66
C LEU A 42 7.01 -1.33 28.68
N LEU A 43 5.71 -1.53 28.97
CA LEU A 43 4.90 -0.73 29.87
C LEU A 43 4.28 -1.66 30.93
N PRO A 44 5.01 -1.98 32.03
CA PRO A 44 4.57 -3.00 32.98
C PRO A 44 3.32 -2.61 33.80
N GLY A 45 3.01 -1.32 33.94
CA GLY A 45 1.78 -0.86 34.57
C GLY A 45 0.54 -1.15 33.73
N THR A 46 -0.52 -1.71 34.33
CA THR A 46 -1.77 -2.06 33.60
C THR A 46 -2.41 -0.83 32.92
N ILE A 47 -2.44 0.30 33.64
CA ILE A 47 -2.99 1.56 33.11
C ILE A 47 -2.10 2.12 32.00
N GLU A 48 -0.80 2.10 32.18
CA GLU A 48 0.19 2.58 31.22
C GLU A 48 0.13 1.75 29.93
N ALA A 49 0.08 0.42 30.04
CA ALA A 49 -0.06 -0.47 28.89
C ALA A 49 -1.38 -0.23 28.13
N PHE A 50 -2.49 -0.01 28.84
CA PHE A 50 -3.77 0.33 28.21
C PHE A 50 -3.69 1.65 27.45
N PHE A 51 -3.08 2.69 27.99
CA PHE A 51 -2.91 3.97 27.29
C PHE A 51 -1.87 3.91 26.16
N GLY A 52 -0.90 3.00 26.25
CA GLY A 52 0.06 2.76 25.16
C GLY A 52 -0.52 1.99 23.96
N ALA A 53 -1.59 1.19 24.20
CA ALA A 53 -2.34 0.49 23.15
C ALA A 53 -3.83 0.43 23.54
N PRO A 54 -4.61 1.50 23.33
CA PRO A 54 -6.00 1.58 23.78
C PRO A 54 -6.89 0.63 22.99
N SER A 55 -7.23 -0.53 23.57
CA SER A 55 -7.93 -1.59 22.87
C SER A 55 -8.86 -2.39 23.78
N LEU A 56 -9.99 -2.85 23.25
CA LEU A 56 -10.87 -3.83 23.89
C LEU A 56 -10.21 -5.21 24.03
N PHE A 57 -9.16 -5.50 23.27
CA PHE A 57 -8.49 -6.79 23.24
C PHE A 57 -7.63 -7.07 24.50
N TRP A 58 -7.50 -6.11 25.40
CA TRP A 58 -7.03 -6.37 26.78
C TRP A 58 -7.99 -7.24 27.59
N LEU A 59 -9.28 -7.32 27.20
CA LEU A 59 -10.28 -8.19 27.82
C LEU A 59 -10.14 -9.66 27.39
N GLY A 60 -9.47 -9.92 26.27
CA GLY A 60 -9.22 -11.25 25.72
C GLY A 60 -8.73 -11.17 24.28
N GLN A 61 -8.16 -12.26 23.79
CA GLN A 61 -7.45 -12.30 22.50
C GLN A 61 -7.93 -13.50 21.63
N GLY A 62 -8.99 -14.18 22.05
CA GLY A 62 -9.55 -15.32 21.31
C GLY A 62 -10.30 -14.88 20.03
N ALA A 63 -10.32 -15.78 19.04
CA ALA A 63 -10.98 -15.55 17.75
C ALA A 63 -12.44 -15.11 17.88
N GLY A 64 -13.18 -15.68 18.84
CA GLY A 64 -14.57 -15.31 19.11
C GLY A 64 -14.75 -13.86 19.57
N LEU A 65 -13.86 -13.35 20.44
CA LEU A 65 -13.91 -11.95 20.87
C LEU A 65 -13.56 -11.01 19.73
N ILE A 66 -12.53 -11.33 18.93
CA ILE A 66 -12.13 -10.53 17.76
C ILE A 66 -13.31 -10.41 16.78
N ALA A 67 -13.95 -11.53 16.47
CA ALA A 67 -15.14 -11.55 15.61
C ALA A 67 -16.31 -10.77 16.24
N GLY A 68 -16.61 -10.98 17.53
CA GLY A 68 -17.69 -10.30 18.24
C GLY A 68 -17.52 -8.79 18.27
N VAL A 69 -16.28 -8.31 18.51
CA VAL A 69 -15.95 -6.87 18.47
C VAL A 69 -16.17 -6.31 17.05
N ALA A 70 -15.72 -7.01 16.00
CA ALA A 70 -15.93 -6.58 14.61
C ALA A 70 -17.43 -6.52 14.23
N TRP A 71 -18.20 -7.52 14.59
CA TRP A 71 -19.66 -7.56 14.37
C TRP A 71 -20.40 -6.47 15.14
N SER A 72 -19.97 -6.15 16.37
CA SER A 72 -20.55 -5.04 17.15
C SER A 72 -20.31 -3.69 16.45
N GLY A 73 -19.13 -3.50 15.86
CA GLY A 73 -18.82 -2.33 15.04
C GLY A 73 -19.73 -2.21 13.82
N LEU A 74 -19.96 -3.33 13.09
CA LEU A 74 -20.86 -3.36 11.94
C LEU A 74 -22.30 -3.03 12.35
N ALA A 75 -22.80 -3.61 13.44
CA ALA A 75 -24.13 -3.33 13.97
C ALA A 75 -24.28 -1.84 14.36
N ALA A 76 -23.27 -1.26 15.00
CA ALA A 76 -23.25 0.17 15.33
C ALA A 76 -23.23 1.05 14.06
N ALA A 77 -22.45 0.68 13.03
CA ALA A 77 -22.42 1.39 11.76
C ALA A 77 -23.81 1.36 11.07
N CYS A 78 -24.48 0.22 11.06
CA CYS A 78 -25.84 0.10 10.56
C CYS A 78 -26.83 0.97 11.38
N ALA A 79 -26.73 0.98 12.71
CA ALA A 79 -27.52 1.83 13.58
C ALA A 79 -27.29 3.33 13.27
N LEU A 80 -26.06 3.73 12.97
CA LEU A 80 -25.74 5.10 12.57
C LEU A 80 -26.39 5.48 11.25
N VAL A 81 -26.37 4.61 10.24
CA VAL A 81 -27.04 4.83 8.95
C VAL A 81 -28.56 4.95 9.14
N LEU A 82 -29.15 4.11 9.98
CA LEU A 82 -30.57 4.13 10.32
C LEU A 82 -30.95 5.26 11.29
N ASN A 83 -29.95 6.05 11.75
CA ASN A 83 -30.14 7.14 12.71
C ASN A 83 -30.74 6.67 14.05
N VAL A 84 -30.32 5.49 14.51
CA VAL A 84 -30.68 4.93 15.81
C VAL A 84 -29.55 5.17 16.79
N TRP A 85 -29.80 5.85 17.90
CA TRP A 85 -28.79 6.23 18.89
C TRP A 85 -27.46 6.76 18.27
N PRO A 86 -27.51 7.78 17.41
CA PRO A 86 -26.36 8.13 16.57
C PRO A 86 -25.09 8.46 17.36
N ARG A 87 -25.19 9.02 18.57
CA ARG A 87 -24.03 9.28 19.44
C ARG A 87 -23.42 7.98 19.97
N LEU A 88 -24.26 7.07 20.45
CA LEU A 88 -23.78 5.77 20.95
C LEU A 88 -23.18 4.95 19.82
N ALA A 89 -23.85 4.93 18.66
CA ALA A 89 -23.37 4.25 17.47
C ALA A 89 -21.98 4.77 17.04
N LEU A 90 -21.77 6.09 17.01
CA LEU A 90 -20.46 6.69 16.73
C LEU A 90 -19.41 6.32 17.78
N ALA A 91 -19.76 6.35 19.08
CA ALA A 91 -18.84 5.96 20.15
C ALA A 91 -18.41 4.50 20.01
N VAL A 92 -19.34 3.59 19.73
CA VAL A 92 -19.03 2.17 19.48
C VAL A 92 -18.17 2.01 18.22
N CYS A 93 -18.52 2.65 17.11
CA CYS A 93 -17.70 2.61 15.88
C CYS A 93 -16.28 3.09 16.15
N TRP A 94 -16.10 4.20 16.88
CA TRP A 94 -14.80 4.73 17.26
C TRP A 94 -14.00 3.76 18.12
N THR A 95 -14.62 3.25 19.20
CA THR A 95 -13.97 2.33 20.14
C THR A 95 -13.54 1.03 19.46
N VAL A 96 -14.40 0.46 18.61
CA VAL A 96 -14.12 -0.77 17.87
C VAL A 96 -12.99 -0.54 16.89
N LEU A 97 -13.06 0.52 16.05
CA LEU A 97 -12.00 0.79 15.08
C LEU A 97 -10.67 1.09 15.78
N LEU A 98 -10.68 1.90 16.86
CA LEU A 98 -9.49 2.20 17.63
C LEU A 98 -8.84 0.92 18.19
N SER A 99 -9.66 -0.03 18.68
CA SER A 99 -9.16 -1.29 19.22
C SER A 99 -8.37 -2.09 18.20
N PHE A 100 -8.82 -2.14 16.96
CA PHE A 100 -8.09 -2.76 15.86
C PHE A 100 -6.86 -1.95 15.46
N VAL A 101 -7.00 -0.66 15.24
CA VAL A 101 -5.90 0.23 14.81
C VAL A 101 -4.74 0.23 15.79
N SER A 102 -5.02 0.17 17.09
CA SER A 102 -4.00 0.12 18.14
C SER A 102 -3.27 -1.22 18.22
N THR A 103 -3.76 -2.27 17.58
CA THR A 103 -3.20 -3.63 17.73
C THR A 103 -2.70 -4.27 16.45
N TRP A 104 -3.15 -3.84 15.29
CA TRP A 104 -2.72 -4.48 14.04
C TRP A 104 -1.62 -3.77 13.28
N ASN A 105 -0.95 -2.80 13.92
CA ASN A 105 0.32 -2.21 13.53
C ASN A 105 0.49 -2.00 12.00
N LYS A 106 1.00 -3.01 11.28
CA LYS A 106 1.34 -2.93 9.86
C LYS A 106 0.14 -2.97 8.91
N PHE A 107 -1.00 -3.45 9.35
CA PHE A 107 -2.21 -3.56 8.52
C PHE A 107 -3.12 -2.34 8.60
N SER A 108 -2.72 -1.28 9.31
CA SER A 108 -3.45 -0.03 9.37
C SER A 108 -2.95 0.94 8.29
N PRO A 109 -3.78 1.31 7.31
CA PRO A 109 -3.50 2.46 6.47
C PRO A 109 -3.72 3.73 7.30
N ALA A 110 -2.68 4.15 8.01
CA ALA A 110 -2.72 5.12 9.12
C ALA A 110 -3.57 6.38 8.84
N GLN A 111 -3.53 6.91 7.60
CA GLN A 111 -4.29 8.10 7.23
C GLN A 111 -5.78 7.81 6.99
N LEU A 112 -6.12 6.65 6.41
CA LEU A 112 -7.51 6.25 6.17
C LEU A 112 -8.24 5.99 7.49
N ASP A 113 -7.64 5.16 8.34
CA ASP A 113 -8.20 4.83 9.65
C ASP A 113 -8.19 6.06 10.58
N GLY A 114 -7.11 6.87 10.54
CA GLY A 114 -6.98 8.10 11.30
C GLY A 114 -8.08 9.11 10.99
N LEU A 115 -8.41 9.31 9.70
CA LEU A 115 -9.52 10.18 9.29
C LEU A 115 -10.85 9.74 9.90
N MET A 116 -11.14 8.43 9.87
CA MET A 116 -12.40 7.91 10.38
C MET A 116 -12.49 8.02 11.91
N LEU A 117 -11.39 7.78 12.62
CA LEU A 117 -11.32 7.95 14.08
C LEU A 117 -11.50 9.41 14.49
N GLU A 118 -10.78 10.34 13.85
CA GLU A 118 -10.90 11.77 14.14
C GLU A 118 -12.31 12.29 13.77
N ALA A 119 -12.82 11.92 12.60
CA ALA A 119 -14.17 12.31 12.17
C ALA A 119 -15.26 11.79 13.11
N ALA A 120 -15.17 10.55 13.56
CA ALA A 120 -16.15 9.98 14.51
C ALA A 120 -16.15 10.74 15.84
N LEU A 121 -14.97 11.02 16.38
CA LEU A 121 -14.81 11.76 17.64
C LEU A 121 -15.46 13.16 17.55
N LEU A 122 -15.16 13.89 16.48
CA LEU A 122 -15.75 15.21 16.22
C LEU A 122 -17.25 15.16 15.89
N CYS A 123 -17.74 14.05 15.34
CA CYS A 123 -19.15 13.85 15.07
C CYS A 123 -19.96 13.50 16.33
N LEU A 124 -19.38 13.06 17.44
CA LEU A 124 -20.08 12.79 18.68
C LEU A 124 -20.92 13.99 19.18
N PRO A 125 -20.32 15.19 19.38
CA PRO A 125 -21.10 16.38 19.77
C PRO A 125 -21.95 16.95 18.61
N PHE A 126 -21.63 16.64 17.35
CA PHE A 126 -22.40 17.05 16.19
C PHE A 126 -23.71 16.24 16.03
N ALA A 127 -23.69 14.96 16.39
CA ALA A 127 -24.83 14.07 16.25
C ALA A 127 -25.97 14.47 17.22
N PRO A 128 -27.23 14.42 16.78
CA PRO A 128 -28.35 14.72 17.66
C PRO A 128 -28.51 13.65 18.76
N PRO A 129 -28.95 14.01 19.97
CA PRO A 129 -29.17 13.07 21.07
C PRO A 129 -30.52 12.35 20.90
N GLY A 130 -30.68 11.19 21.55
CA GLY A 130 -31.91 10.41 21.59
C GLY A 130 -31.86 9.15 20.73
N ILE A 131 -32.93 8.32 20.87
CA ILE A 131 -33.01 7.00 20.22
C ILE A 131 -33.22 7.15 18.71
N ARG A 132 -34.20 7.97 18.31
CA ARG A 132 -34.54 8.26 16.92
C ARG A 132 -34.74 9.78 16.74
N PRO A 133 -33.66 10.56 16.75
CA PRO A 133 -33.73 12.03 16.83
C PRO A 133 -34.23 12.69 15.51
N GLY A 134 -34.61 11.95 14.51
CA GLY A 134 -35.00 12.48 13.21
C GLY A 134 -33.85 13.21 12.52
N LEU A 135 -34.10 14.40 11.95
CA LEU A 135 -33.09 15.22 11.27
C LEU A 135 -32.27 16.10 12.23
N GLY A 136 -32.51 16.02 13.54
CA GLY A 136 -31.79 16.82 14.54
C GLY A 136 -32.14 18.29 14.59
N VAL A 137 -33.24 18.70 13.98
CA VAL A 137 -33.71 20.10 13.93
C VAL A 137 -33.85 20.71 15.33
N MET A 138 -34.35 19.90 16.30
CA MET A 138 -34.53 20.32 17.68
C MET A 138 -33.21 20.43 18.49
N SER A 139 -32.12 19.96 17.96
CA SER A 139 -30.81 19.94 18.63
C SER A 139 -29.69 20.31 17.64
N PRO A 140 -29.68 21.53 17.11
CA PRO A 140 -28.65 21.95 16.16
C PRO A 140 -27.27 21.90 16.82
N PRO A 141 -26.23 21.47 16.09
CA PRO A 141 -24.86 21.46 16.60
C PRO A 141 -24.38 22.88 16.88
N GLY A 142 -23.60 23.03 17.95
CA GLY A 142 -23.01 24.32 18.30
C GLY A 142 -22.04 24.83 17.22
N PRO A 143 -21.87 26.15 17.07
CA PRO A 143 -21.02 26.72 16.02
C PRO A 143 -19.58 26.27 16.11
N PHE A 144 -19.04 26.06 17.32
CA PHE A 144 -17.67 25.58 17.51
C PHE A 144 -17.48 24.13 17.08
N VAL A 145 -18.51 23.27 17.24
CA VAL A 145 -18.51 21.89 16.73
C VAL A 145 -18.49 21.87 15.20
N VAL A 146 -19.29 22.74 14.59
CA VAL A 146 -19.31 22.88 13.11
C VAL A 146 -17.98 23.41 12.60
N PHE A 147 -17.38 24.37 13.34
CA PHE A 147 -16.06 24.90 13.01
C PHE A 147 -14.99 23.80 13.03
N THR A 148 -14.90 22.98 14.09
CA THR A 148 -13.87 21.93 14.18
C THR A 148 -14.01 20.86 13.09
N LEU A 149 -15.22 20.49 12.71
CA LEU A 149 -15.46 19.58 11.58
C LEU A 149 -15.09 20.20 10.23
N ARG A 150 -15.38 21.50 10.02
CA ARG A 150 -14.93 22.21 8.82
C ARG A 150 -13.42 22.41 8.82
N TRP A 151 -12.83 22.57 9.99
CA TRP A 151 -11.38 22.62 10.15
C TRP A 151 -10.72 21.30 9.78
N LEU A 152 -11.28 20.15 10.20
CA LEU A 152 -10.83 18.83 9.75
C LEU A 152 -10.88 18.76 8.22
N LEU A 153 -11.99 19.14 7.61
CA LEU A 153 -12.18 19.14 6.17
C LEU A 153 -11.14 19.99 5.44
N LEU A 154 -10.87 21.19 5.94
CA LEU A 154 -9.83 22.08 5.41
C LEU A 154 -8.46 21.43 5.50
N ARG A 155 -8.10 20.85 6.65
CA ARG A 155 -6.79 20.21 6.84
C ARG A 155 -6.55 19.05 5.90
N VAL A 156 -7.52 18.15 5.74
CA VAL A 156 -7.39 16.99 4.83
C VAL A 156 -6.98 17.41 3.42
N MET A 157 -7.50 18.53 2.93
CA MET A 157 -7.15 19.04 1.60
C MET A 157 -5.88 19.90 1.62
N PHE A 158 -5.84 20.88 2.48
CA PHE A 158 -4.77 21.87 2.47
C PHE A 158 -3.42 21.30 2.90
N GLU A 159 -3.40 20.40 3.89
CA GLU A 159 -2.18 19.69 4.29
C GLU A 159 -1.68 18.78 3.16
N SER A 160 -2.59 18.11 2.42
CA SER A 160 -2.23 17.27 1.27
C SER A 160 -1.59 18.08 0.14
N ALA A 161 -2.10 19.29 -0.13
CA ALA A 161 -1.48 20.19 -1.10
C ALA A 161 -0.12 20.70 -0.62
N LEU A 162 -0.05 21.12 0.64
CA LEU A 162 1.16 21.68 1.22
C LEU A 162 2.31 20.66 1.22
N VAL A 163 2.03 19.42 1.59
CA VAL A 163 3.04 18.37 1.63
C VAL A 163 3.61 18.08 0.24
N LYS A 164 2.81 18.14 -0.83
CA LYS A 164 3.26 18.00 -2.22
C LYS A 164 4.27 19.09 -2.62
N LEU A 165 4.09 20.32 -2.12
CA LEU A 165 5.02 21.41 -2.37
C LEU A 165 6.31 21.34 -1.55
N VAL A 166 6.21 20.87 -0.28
CA VAL A 166 7.37 20.78 0.63
C VAL A 166 8.08 19.43 0.57
N SER A 167 7.53 18.45 -0.12
CA SER A 167 8.18 17.14 -0.33
C SER A 167 9.48 17.29 -1.11
N ALA A 168 10.37 16.32 -0.96
CA ALA A 168 11.59 16.26 -1.76
C ALA A 168 11.35 15.67 -3.17
N ASP A 169 10.17 15.11 -3.40
CA ASP A 169 9.83 14.45 -4.67
C ASP A 169 9.74 15.47 -5.81
N PRO A 170 10.51 15.28 -6.89
CA PRO A 170 10.56 16.24 -8.01
C PRO A 170 9.30 16.21 -8.88
N HIS A 171 8.52 15.12 -8.86
CA HIS A 171 7.39 14.93 -9.77
C HIS A 171 6.31 16.01 -9.65
N TRP A 172 6.04 16.50 -8.43
CA TRP A 172 5.09 17.60 -8.24
C TRP A 172 5.61 18.93 -8.80
N ARG A 173 6.91 19.22 -8.63
CA ARG A 173 7.55 20.47 -9.10
C ARG A 173 7.74 20.47 -10.61
N ASN A 174 8.06 19.32 -11.19
CA ASN A 174 8.27 19.14 -12.61
C ASN A 174 6.98 18.89 -13.40
N LEU A 175 5.82 18.87 -12.72
CA LEU A 175 4.49 18.59 -13.29
C LEU A 175 4.40 17.22 -13.98
N THR A 176 5.14 16.23 -13.47
CA THR A 176 5.15 14.84 -13.96
C THR A 176 4.46 13.84 -13.01
N ALA A 177 3.84 14.34 -11.93
CA ALA A 177 3.23 13.50 -10.91
C ALA A 177 2.17 12.53 -11.46
N MET A 178 1.36 12.96 -12.43
CA MET A 178 0.32 12.10 -13.02
C MET A 178 0.86 11.15 -14.09
N ASP A 179 2.07 11.39 -14.60
CA ASP A 179 2.74 10.45 -15.52
C ASP A 179 3.13 9.15 -14.79
N VAL A 180 3.35 9.22 -13.48
CA VAL A 180 3.74 8.09 -12.61
C VAL A 180 2.60 7.57 -11.74
N LEU A 181 1.73 8.45 -11.20
CA LEU A 181 0.72 8.10 -10.21
C LEU A 181 -0.18 6.95 -10.62
N TYR A 182 -0.67 6.96 -11.85
CA TYR A 182 -1.66 5.97 -12.30
C TYR A 182 -1.09 4.55 -12.36
N GLU A 183 0.19 4.41 -12.64
CA GLU A 183 0.90 3.13 -12.72
C GLU A 183 1.41 2.67 -11.36
N THR A 184 2.01 3.60 -10.59
CA THR A 184 2.67 3.26 -9.31
C THR A 184 1.74 3.33 -8.10
N SER A 185 0.47 3.75 -8.29
CA SER A 185 -0.50 3.73 -7.21
C SER A 185 -0.83 2.29 -6.78
N PRO A 186 -1.02 2.03 -5.49
CA PRO A 186 -1.51 0.74 -5.04
C PRO A 186 -2.83 0.38 -5.73
N SER A 187 -2.88 -0.83 -6.31
CA SER A 187 -4.07 -1.37 -6.98
C SER A 187 -4.74 -0.41 -7.97
N PRO A 188 -4.09 -0.04 -9.06
CA PRO A 188 -4.68 0.85 -10.07
C PRO A 188 -5.92 0.24 -10.71
N THR A 189 -6.81 1.10 -11.23
CA THR A 189 -8.03 0.66 -11.92
C THR A 189 -7.83 0.61 -13.44
N VAL A 190 -8.78 0.01 -14.14
CA VAL A 190 -8.79 0.08 -15.63
C VAL A 190 -8.93 1.52 -16.15
N LEU A 191 -9.62 2.40 -15.41
CA LEU A 191 -9.66 3.82 -15.79
C LEU A 191 -8.33 4.52 -15.51
N GLY A 192 -7.60 4.08 -14.47
CA GLY A 192 -6.21 4.47 -14.22
C GLY A 192 -5.29 4.08 -15.38
N TYR A 193 -5.43 2.84 -15.89
CA TYR A 193 -4.71 2.42 -17.10
C TYR A 193 -4.94 3.37 -18.28
N TRP A 194 -6.21 3.71 -18.59
CA TRP A 194 -6.52 4.64 -19.69
C TRP A 194 -6.11 6.08 -19.39
N ALA A 195 -6.19 6.52 -18.13
CA ALA A 195 -5.71 7.83 -17.72
C ALA A 195 -4.19 7.97 -17.91
N HIS A 196 -3.43 6.92 -17.61
CA HIS A 196 -1.97 6.87 -17.84
C HIS A 196 -1.60 7.04 -19.33
N GLN A 197 -2.44 6.56 -20.25
CA GLN A 197 -2.19 6.67 -21.69
C GLN A 197 -2.49 8.07 -22.26
N LEU A 198 -2.99 9.00 -21.47
CA LEU A 198 -3.26 10.37 -21.93
C LEU A 198 -1.94 11.13 -22.18
N PRO A 199 -1.95 12.12 -23.09
CA PRO A 199 -0.76 12.91 -23.33
C PRO A 199 -0.39 13.75 -22.09
N HIS A 200 0.90 14.02 -21.91
CA HIS A 200 1.45 14.77 -20.77
C HIS A 200 0.69 16.09 -20.49
N ALA A 201 0.21 16.80 -21.50
CA ALA A 201 -0.60 18.02 -21.29
C ALA A 201 -1.89 17.76 -20.50
N ALA A 202 -2.53 16.58 -20.66
CA ALA A 202 -3.69 16.21 -19.85
C ALA A 202 -3.28 15.89 -18.40
N HIS A 203 -2.13 15.29 -18.20
CA HIS A 203 -1.56 15.06 -16.87
C HIS A 203 -1.25 16.38 -16.14
N VAL A 204 -0.67 17.36 -16.83
CA VAL A 204 -0.44 18.71 -16.30
C VAL A 204 -1.77 19.37 -15.90
N LEU A 205 -2.81 19.26 -16.71
CA LEU A 205 -4.14 19.79 -16.37
C LEU A 205 -4.71 19.10 -15.11
N ALA A 206 -4.53 17.78 -14.96
CA ALA A 206 -4.95 17.05 -13.77
C ALA A 206 -4.17 17.50 -12.52
N ILE A 207 -2.88 17.78 -12.63
CA ILE A 207 -2.06 18.33 -11.53
C ILE A 207 -2.56 19.71 -11.13
N VAL A 208 -2.77 20.60 -12.10
CA VAL A 208 -3.32 21.96 -11.84
C VAL A 208 -4.68 21.85 -11.17
N PHE A 209 -5.56 20.98 -11.66
CA PHE A 209 -6.86 20.74 -11.06
C PHE A 209 -6.74 20.23 -9.62
N THR A 210 -5.79 19.34 -9.34
CA THR A 210 -5.50 18.86 -7.98
C THR A 210 -5.12 20.02 -7.07
N PHE A 211 -4.21 20.91 -7.48
CA PHE A 211 -3.86 22.07 -6.68
C PHE A 211 -5.02 23.07 -6.53
N VAL A 212 -5.85 23.25 -7.54
CA VAL A 212 -7.06 24.08 -7.41
C VAL A 212 -8.01 23.48 -6.36
N ALA A 213 -8.20 22.15 -6.36
CA ALA A 213 -9.06 21.47 -5.41
C ALA A 213 -8.50 21.48 -3.97
N GLU A 214 -7.20 21.37 -3.83
CA GLU A 214 -6.54 21.22 -2.53
C GLU A 214 -6.11 22.56 -1.90
N PHE A 215 -5.83 23.62 -2.69
CA PHE A 215 -5.47 24.96 -2.21
C PHE A 215 -6.59 25.98 -2.38
N VAL A 216 -7.06 26.16 -3.63
CA VAL A 216 -7.98 27.27 -3.93
C VAL A 216 -9.36 26.99 -3.36
N ALA A 217 -9.84 25.75 -3.47
CA ALA A 217 -11.18 25.38 -3.02
C ALA A 217 -11.35 25.51 -1.48
N PRO A 218 -10.42 25.08 -0.61
CA PRO A 218 -10.50 25.32 0.83
C PRO A 218 -10.57 26.82 1.19
N LEU A 219 -9.75 27.64 0.55
CA LEU A 219 -9.76 29.10 0.76
C LEU A 219 -11.09 29.73 0.29
N ALA A 220 -11.59 29.30 -0.88
CA ALA A 220 -12.88 29.72 -1.37
C ALA A 220 -14.04 29.31 -0.44
N ALA A 221 -13.96 28.13 0.18
CA ALA A 221 -14.95 27.68 1.16
C ALA A 221 -14.99 28.57 2.41
N VAL A 222 -13.83 29.08 2.85
CA VAL A 222 -13.72 29.95 4.03
C VAL A 222 -14.14 31.38 3.71
N PHE A 223 -13.62 31.98 2.63
CA PHE A 223 -13.74 33.40 2.35
C PHE A 223 -14.80 33.75 1.30
N GLY A 224 -15.19 32.80 0.43
CA GLY A 224 -16.07 33.05 -0.73
C GLY A 224 -17.58 32.95 -0.45
N GLY A 225 -18.00 32.85 0.81
CA GLY A 225 -19.40 32.76 1.21
C GLY A 225 -20.11 31.55 0.56
N ARG A 226 -21.38 31.73 0.16
CA ARG A 226 -22.16 30.62 -0.44
C ARG A 226 -21.63 30.18 -1.80
N ARG A 227 -21.17 31.11 -2.63
CA ARG A 227 -20.60 30.78 -3.96
C ARG A 227 -19.30 30.02 -3.81
N GLY A 228 -18.40 30.47 -2.92
CA GLY A 228 -17.15 29.79 -2.62
C GLY A 228 -17.36 28.37 -2.05
N ARG A 229 -18.37 28.17 -1.19
CA ARG A 229 -18.72 26.83 -0.65
C ARG A 229 -19.25 25.89 -1.73
N TRP A 230 -20.07 26.39 -2.69
CA TRP A 230 -20.51 25.60 -3.84
C TRP A 230 -19.35 25.23 -4.74
N PHE A 231 -18.48 26.21 -5.08
CA PHE A 231 -17.26 25.95 -5.86
C PHE A 231 -16.41 24.88 -5.18
N ALA A 232 -16.10 25.04 -3.90
CA ALA A 232 -15.31 24.09 -3.13
C ALA A 232 -15.94 22.69 -3.11
N PHE A 233 -17.25 22.59 -2.88
CA PHE A 233 -17.94 21.30 -2.87
C PHE A 233 -17.86 20.60 -4.24
N LEU A 234 -18.08 21.32 -5.33
CA LEU A 234 -18.08 20.72 -6.67
C LEU A 234 -16.68 20.28 -7.10
N VAL A 235 -15.68 21.17 -6.93
CA VAL A 235 -14.29 20.87 -7.29
C VAL A 235 -13.70 19.75 -6.41
N TRP A 236 -13.96 19.80 -5.11
CA TRP A 236 -13.63 18.73 -4.19
C TRP A 236 -14.26 17.40 -4.58
N SER A 237 -15.57 17.39 -4.82
CA SER A 237 -16.27 16.17 -5.19
C SER A 237 -15.74 15.58 -6.49
N ALA A 238 -15.44 16.44 -7.48
CA ALA A 238 -14.85 16.01 -8.74
C ALA A 238 -13.47 15.37 -8.53
N LEU A 239 -12.61 15.95 -7.69
CA LEU A 239 -11.30 15.39 -7.35
C LEU A 239 -11.45 14.02 -6.67
N GLN A 240 -12.30 13.92 -5.63
CA GLN A 240 -12.49 12.67 -4.89
C GLN A 240 -13.05 11.55 -5.78
N ILE A 241 -14.01 11.89 -6.66
CA ILE A 241 -14.57 10.94 -7.63
C ILE A 241 -13.51 10.55 -8.66
N GLY A 242 -12.73 11.52 -9.18
CA GLY A 242 -11.66 11.25 -10.14
C GLY A 242 -10.63 10.28 -9.58
N ILE A 243 -10.13 10.52 -8.37
CA ILE A 243 -9.20 9.61 -7.69
C ILE A 243 -9.83 8.23 -7.48
N GLN A 244 -11.08 8.19 -7.01
CA GLN A 244 -11.79 6.92 -6.77
C GLN A 244 -11.96 6.10 -8.06
N LEU A 245 -12.13 6.76 -9.20
CA LEU A 245 -12.29 6.11 -10.50
C LEU A 245 -10.97 5.61 -11.08
N THR A 246 -9.86 6.28 -10.81
CA THR A 246 -8.54 5.94 -11.39
C THR A 246 -7.68 5.08 -10.47
N CYS A 247 -7.94 5.11 -9.15
CA CYS A 247 -7.13 4.44 -8.15
C CYS A 247 -8.02 3.83 -7.05
N ASN A 248 -7.66 2.65 -6.55
CA ASN A 248 -8.41 1.93 -5.51
C ASN A 248 -7.95 2.32 -4.08
N PHE A 249 -8.04 3.59 -3.69
CA PHE A 249 -7.62 4.05 -2.36
C PHE A 249 -8.65 3.78 -1.24
N GLY A 250 -9.44 2.74 -1.39
CA GLY A 250 -10.40 2.31 -0.39
C GLY A 250 -11.44 3.38 -0.07
N TRP A 251 -11.73 3.55 1.22
CA TRP A 251 -12.81 4.44 1.68
C TRP A 251 -12.43 5.91 1.87
N LEU A 252 -11.14 6.29 1.73
CA LEU A 252 -10.69 7.65 2.02
C LEU A 252 -11.45 8.71 1.22
N ASN A 253 -11.53 8.52 -0.09
CA ASN A 253 -12.19 9.46 -1.00
C ASN A 253 -13.70 9.49 -0.75
N THR A 254 -14.31 8.34 -0.45
CA THR A 254 -15.72 8.25 -0.07
C THR A 254 -16.00 8.98 1.25
N ALA A 255 -15.14 8.85 2.26
CA ALA A 255 -15.25 9.57 3.52
C ALA A 255 -15.06 11.08 3.34
N ALA A 256 -14.06 11.48 2.56
CA ALA A 256 -13.80 12.89 2.23
C ALA A 256 -14.99 13.51 1.48
N LEU A 257 -15.59 12.80 0.53
CA LEU A 257 -16.82 13.21 -0.16
C LEU A 257 -17.99 13.36 0.82
N GLY A 258 -18.14 12.40 1.74
CA GLY A 258 -19.16 12.45 2.80
C GLY A 258 -19.01 13.66 3.74
N LEU A 259 -17.78 14.00 4.12
CA LEU A 259 -17.44 15.20 4.89
C LEU A 259 -17.69 16.48 4.09
N GLY A 260 -17.52 16.46 2.78
CA GLY A 260 -17.77 17.59 1.88
C GLY A 260 -19.17 18.20 2.02
N PHE A 261 -20.17 17.39 2.42
CA PHE A 261 -21.54 17.90 2.69
C PHE A 261 -21.60 18.93 3.83
N LEU A 262 -20.54 19.06 4.66
CA LEU A 262 -20.45 20.15 5.67
C LEU A 262 -20.33 21.56 5.06
N LEU A 263 -19.96 21.65 3.79
CA LEU A 263 -19.87 22.91 3.06
C LEU A 263 -21.27 23.45 2.68
N LEU A 264 -22.27 22.57 2.60
CA LEU A 264 -23.61 22.92 2.18
C LEU A 264 -24.52 23.16 3.41
N ASP A 265 -25.42 24.12 3.31
CA ASP A 265 -26.51 24.34 4.26
C ASP A 265 -27.87 24.03 3.62
N ASP A 266 -28.90 23.87 4.47
CA ASP A 266 -30.25 23.50 4.01
C ASP A 266 -30.82 24.50 2.99
N ARG A 267 -30.49 25.80 3.11
CA ARG A 267 -30.95 26.82 2.17
C ARG A 267 -30.27 26.69 0.82
N MET A 268 -28.99 26.30 0.80
CA MET A 268 -28.24 26.02 -0.44
C MET A 268 -28.84 24.81 -1.15
N LEU A 269 -29.13 23.73 -0.40
CA LEU A 269 -29.71 22.51 -0.92
C LEU A 269 -31.16 22.75 -1.42
N ALA A 270 -31.98 23.48 -0.68
CA ALA A 270 -33.34 23.86 -1.09
C ALA A 270 -33.33 24.66 -2.40
N SER A 271 -32.42 25.66 -2.51
CA SER A 271 -32.28 26.46 -3.73
C SER A 271 -31.82 25.63 -4.94
N ALA A 272 -30.91 24.67 -4.71
CA ALA A 272 -30.47 23.76 -5.76
C ALA A 272 -31.60 22.82 -6.22
N ALA A 273 -32.33 22.23 -5.27
CA ALA A 273 -33.47 21.37 -5.55
C ALA A 273 -34.56 22.10 -6.34
N ASP A 274 -34.79 23.39 -6.01
CA ASP A 274 -35.75 24.22 -6.72
C ASP A 274 -35.33 24.48 -8.18
N LYS A 275 -34.08 24.86 -8.39
CA LYS A 275 -33.49 25.04 -9.74
C LYS A 275 -33.53 23.77 -10.60
N LEU A 276 -33.41 22.60 -9.99
CA LEU A 276 -33.47 21.32 -10.65
C LEU A 276 -34.91 20.80 -10.84
N GLY A 277 -35.93 21.60 -10.47
CA GLY A 277 -37.33 21.21 -10.58
C GLY A 277 -37.78 20.17 -9.57
N LEU A 278 -36.99 19.85 -8.57
CA LEU A 278 -37.25 18.86 -7.52
C LEU A 278 -38.12 19.47 -6.42
N ARG A 279 -39.36 19.88 -6.78
CA ARG A 279 -40.29 20.67 -5.92
C ARG A 279 -40.61 19.99 -4.57
N ALA A 280 -40.68 18.66 -4.53
CA ALA A 280 -40.95 17.93 -3.30
C ALA A 280 -39.77 18.03 -2.33
N ALA A 281 -38.54 17.82 -2.84
CA ALA A 281 -37.29 17.95 -2.08
C ALA A 281 -37.06 19.40 -1.62
N SER A 282 -37.28 20.37 -2.49
CA SER A 282 -37.17 21.81 -2.15
C SER A 282 -38.13 22.17 -1.01
N ARG A 283 -39.40 21.80 -1.09
CA ARG A 283 -40.37 22.02 -0.02
C ARG A 283 -40.01 21.31 1.28
N PHE A 284 -39.52 20.08 1.21
CA PHE A 284 -39.05 19.33 2.39
C PHE A 284 -37.90 20.04 3.08
N LEU A 285 -36.88 20.43 2.33
CA LEU A 285 -35.71 21.13 2.83
C LEU A 285 -36.08 22.52 3.39
N ALA A 286 -36.91 23.27 2.70
CA ALA A 286 -37.37 24.60 3.15
C ALA A 286 -38.13 24.54 4.49
N ARG A 287 -38.97 23.52 4.67
CA ARG A 287 -39.70 23.32 5.95
C ARG A 287 -38.78 23.03 7.14
N HIS A 288 -37.59 22.41 6.89
CA HIS A 288 -36.65 22.04 7.92
C HIS A 288 -35.53 23.09 8.08
N ALA A 289 -35.38 24.01 7.13
CA ALA A 289 -34.39 25.07 7.17
C ALA A 289 -34.77 26.26 8.09
N THR A 290 -36.05 26.39 8.40
CA THR A 290 -36.52 27.36 9.39
C THR A 290 -36.37 26.74 10.78
N ALA A 291 -35.43 27.26 11.57
CA ALA A 291 -35.36 26.91 13.00
C ALA A 291 -36.76 27.20 13.63
N PRO A 292 -37.34 26.28 14.42
CA PRO A 292 -38.47 26.63 15.21
C PRO A 292 -38.17 27.87 16.03
N ALA A 293 -39.08 28.84 16.05
CA ALA A 293 -38.96 29.97 16.97
C ALA A 293 -38.70 29.37 18.36
N LEU A 294 -37.77 29.95 19.09
CA LEU A 294 -37.55 29.58 20.49
C LEU A 294 -38.96 29.43 21.13
N PRO A 295 -39.23 28.32 21.84
CA PRO A 295 -40.50 28.18 22.54
C PRO A 295 -40.74 29.44 23.35
N PRO A 296 -41.97 30.00 23.33
CA PRO A 296 -42.27 31.17 24.10
C PRO A 296 -41.82 30.90 25.55
N THR A 297 -41.12 31.85 26.13
CA THR A 297 -40.80 31.81 27.55
C THR A 297 -42.03 31.39 28.34
N PRO A 298 -41.97 30.33 29.15
CA PRO A 298 -43.15 29.92 29.91
C PRO A 298 -43.68 31.09 30.72
N PRO A 299 -44.98 31.28 30.80
CA PRO A 299 -45.58 32.38 31.55
C PRO A 299 -45.03 32.30 32.99
N THR A 300 -44.56 33.40 33.49
CA THR A 300 -44.12 33.57 34.86
C THR A 300 -45.30 33.51 35.82
N ASN A 301 -45.84 32.35 36.09
CA ASN A 301 -46.75 32.18 37.22
C ASN A 301 -45.88 31.95 38.48
N ALA A 302 -45.85 32.97 39.29
CA ALA A 302 -45.01 33.15 40.49
C ALA A 302 -45.36 32.19 41.68
N ALA A 303 -46.29 31.27 41.52
CA ALA A 303 -46.80 30.48 42.67
C ALA A 303 -46.26 29.03 42.79
N SER A 304 -45.50 28.50 41.76
CA SER A 304 -44.94 27.15 41.88
C SER A 304 -43.39 27.14 41.95
N ALA A 305 -42.78 28.26 42.19
CA ALA A 305 -41.35 28.48 42.03
C ALA A 305 -40.46 28.09 43.23
N ALA A 306 -41.02 27.65 44.35
CA ALA A 306 -40.23 27.46 45.57
C ALA A 306 -39.68 26.05 45.78
N SER A 307 -40.26 24.98 45.20
CA SER A 307 -39.75 23.62 45.38
C SER A 307 -38.88 23.08 44.27
N THR A 308 -38.82 23.74 43.11
CA THR A 308 -38.04 23.32 41.92
C THR A 308 -36.70 24.06 41.77
N ARG A 309 -36.41 25.08 42.58
CA ARG A 309 -35.16 25.90 42.45
C ARG A 309 -33.87 25.12 42.73
N GLY A 310 -33.88 24.17 43.63
CA GLY A 310 -32.65 23.39 43.95
C GLY A 310 -32.26 22.41 42.85
N ALA A 311 -33.23 21.65 42.29
CA ALA A 311 -32.99 20.66 41.24
C ALA A 311 -32.70 21.34 39.88
N ASN A 312 -33.36 22.47 39.57
CA ASN A 312 -33.08 23.23 38.36
C ASN A 312 -31.72 23.95 38.36
N GLY A 313 -31.26 24.40 39.56
CA GLY A 313 -29.95 25.01 39.72
C GLY A 313 -28.80 24.03 39.45
N ALA A 314 -28.84 22.84 39.99
CA ALA A 314 -27.84 21.80 39.76
C ALA A 314 -27.79 21.37 38.28
N ALA A 315 -28.96 21.14 37.65
CA ALA A 315 -29.04 20.77 36.23
C ALA A 315 -28.50 21.87 35.31
N LEU A 316 -28.75 23.16 35.63
CA LEU A 316 -28.16 24.30 34.89
C LEU A 316 -26.63 24.39 35.04
N VAL A 317 -26.11 24.14 36.24
CA VAL A 317 -24.65 24.07 36.51
C VAL A 317 -24.03 22.92 35.71
N TRP A 318 -24.59 21.71 35.77
CA TRP A 318 -24.12 20.57 34.99
C TRP A 318 -24.14 20.81 33.48
N GLN A 319 -25.19 21.46 32.94
CA GLN A 319 -25.25 21.83 31.54
C GLN A 319 -24.21 22.89 31.16
N ARG A 320 -23.93 23.86 32.02
CA ARG A 320 -22.86 24.85 31.82
C ARG A 320 -21.49 24.19 31.87
N CYS A 321 -21.21 23.40 32.88
CA CYS A 321 -19.96 22.65 32.99
C CYS A 321 -19.71 21.76 31.79
N GLY A 322 -20.74 21.02 31.34
CA GLY A 322 -20.65 20.18 30.11
C GLY A 322 -20.34 21.00 28.85
N ARG A 323 -20.95 22.19 28.69
CA ARG A 323 -20.66 23.08 27.55
C ARG A 323 -19.24 23.66 27.60
N TYR A 324 -18.75 24.07 28.77
CA TYR A 324 -17.39 24.55 28.90
C TYR A 324 -16.37 23.42 28.75
N GLY A 325 -16.61 22.24 29.31
CA GLY A 325 -15.80 21.06 29.14
C GLY A 325 -15.67 20.63 27.66
N LEU A 326 -16.78 20.62 26.94
CA LEU A 326 -16.76 20.35 25.48
C LEU A 326 -15.93 21.41 24.72
N ARG A 327 -16.12 22.69 25.01
CA ARG A 327 -15.34 23.76 24.36
C ARG A 327 -13.84 23.63 24.66
N ALA A 328 -13.48 23.30 25.89
CA ALA A 328 -12.10 23.07 26.28
C ALA A 328 -11.51 21.84 25.53
N ALA A 329 -12.23 20.74 25.47
CA ALA A 329 -11.80 19.54 24.72
C ALA A 329 -11.59 19.84 23.22
N LEU A 330 -12.51 20.57 22.59
CA LEU A 330 -12.37 20.95 21.18
C LEU A 330 -11.25 21.98 20.97
N ALA A 331 -10.96 22.84 21.93
CA ALA A 331 -9.82 23.77 21.88
C ALA A 331 -8.48 23.02 22.00
N VAL A 332 -8.39 22.03 22.89
CA VAL A 332 -7.23 21.12 22.98
C VAL A 332 -7.04 20.37 21.66
N HIS A 333 -8.11 19.78 21.12
CA HIS A 333 -8.07 19.12 19.82
C HIS A 333 -7.55 20.06 18.72
N PHE A 334 -8.07 21.29 18.64
CA PHE A 334 -7.60 22.28 17.68
C PHE A 334 -6.11 22.57 17.83
N GLY A 335 -5.62 22.74 19.07
CA GLY A 335 -4.19 22.93 19.38
C GLY A 335 -3.33 21.76 18.90
N LEU A 336 -3.77 20.51 19.16
CA LEU A 336 -3.10 19.30 18.67
C LEU A 336 -3.02 19.25 17.14
N THR A 337 -4.09 19.65 16.46
CA THR A 337 -4.10 19.69 14.99
C THR A 337 -3.19 20.76 14.42
N LEU A 338 -3.01 21.90 15.10
CA LEU A 338 -2.03 22.90 14.72
C LEU A 338 -0.59 22.39 14.86
N PHE A 339 -0.32 21.56 15.84
CA PHE A 339 0.97 20.89 15.99
C PHE A 339 1.26 19.98 14.78
N HIS A 340 0.30 19.14 14.37
CA HIS A 340 0.44 18.32 13.17
C HIS A 340 0.59 19.16 11.90
N PHE A 341 -0.17 20.24 11.78
CA PHE A 341 -0.05 21.18 10.67
C PHE A 341 1.36 21.82 10.59
N ALA A 342 1.92 22.23 11.74
CA ALA A 342 3.28 22.77 11.81
C ALA A 342 4.33 21.73 11.38
N ARG A 343 4.14 20.44 11.77
CA ARG A 343 4.99 19.32 11.34
C ARG A 343 4.96 19.13 9.81
N VAL A 344 3.79 19.23 9.20
CA VAL A 344 3.65 19.20 7.72
C VAL A 344 4.41 20.36 7.07
N CYS A 345 4.41 21.53 7.69
CA CYS A 345 5.20 22.70 7.27
C CYS A 345 6.71 22.54 7.51
N ARG A 346 7.17 21.39 8.01
CA ARG A 346 8.58 21.13 8.41
C ARG A 346 9.12 22.09 9.46
N LEU A 347 8.26 22.65 10.30
CA LEU A 347 8.70 23.42 11.46
C LEU A 347 9.28 22.47 12.52
N PRO A 348 10.30 22.89 13.29
CA PRO A 348 10.98 22.03 14.28
C PRO A 348 10.14 21.86 15.54
N VAL A 349 8.97 21.24 15.41
CA VAL A 349 8.02 21.01 16.51
C VAL A 349 8.51 19.95 17.52
N GLU A 350 9.49 19.15 17.14
CA GLU A 350 10.11 18.13 18.00
C GLU A 350 10.95 18.77 19.13
N ASP A 351 11.45 19.99 18.90
CA ASP A 351 12.26 20.75 19.87
C ASP A 351 11.40 21.52 20.89
N LEU A 352 10.07 21.42 20.77
CA LEU A 352 9.16 22.10 21.72
C LEU A 352 9.24 21.48 23.11
N PRO A 353 9.00 22.27 24.16
CA PRO A 353 9.04 21.80 25.54
C PRO A 353 8.14 20.56 25.79
N PRO A 354 8.52 19.67 26.72
CA PRO A 354 7.76 18.46 27.06
C PRO A 354 6.31 18.72 27.48
N VAL A 355 5.99 19.89 27.98
CA VAL A 355 4.63 20.32 28.34
C VAL A 355 3.69 20.35 27.12
N ILE A 356 4.24 20.51 25.91
CA ILE A 356 3.50 20.52 24.65
C ILE A 356 3.57 19.13 23.99
N THR A 357 4.76 18.52 23.93
CA THR A 357 4.97 17.27 23.21
C THR A 357 4.44 16.02 23.93
N ARG A 358 4.39 16.02 25.27
CA ARG A 358 3.82 14.89 26.04
C ARG A 358 2.31 14.72 25.84
N PRO A 359 1.49 15.78 25.93
CA PRO A 359 0.06 15.65 25.60
C PRO A 359 -0.17 15.20 24.16
N GLU A 360 0.62 15.69 23.19
CA GLU A 360 0.50 15.26 21.79
C GLU A 360 0.74 13.75 21.66
N LYS A 361 1.83 13.22 22.22
CA LYS A 361 2.12 11.79 22.21
C LYS A 361 1.01 10.96 22.87
N PHE A 362 0.47 11.42 24.00
CA PHE A 362 -0.65 10.76 24.66
C PHE A 362 -1.90 10.70 23.77
N PHE A 363 -2.29 11.81 23.19
CA PHE A 363 -3.48 11.88 22.33
C PHE A 363 -3.29 11.20 20.97
N ALA A 364 -2.04 11.05 20.50
CA ALA A 364 -1.71 10.33 19.27
C ALA A 364 -2.09 8.84 19.34
N GLU A 365 -1.98 8.21 20.53
CA GLU A 365 -2.38 6.81 20.72
C GLU A 365 -3.90 6.61 20.48
N PHE A 366 -4.71 7.64 20.76
CA PHE A 366 -6.16 7.63 20.51
C PHE A 366 -6.54 8.05 19.09
N ARG A 367 -5.55 8.38 18.25
CA ARG A 367 -5.81 8.91 16.88
C ARG A 367 -6.84 10.04 16.86
N SER A 368 -6.85 10.84 17.95
CA SER A 368 -7.83 11.93 18.12
C SER A 368 -7.55 13.15 17.25
N ALA A 369 -6.28 13.34 16.85
CA ALA A 369 -5.84 14.35 15.91
C ALA A 369 -4.76 13.72 15.01
N ASN A 370 -4.82 13.95 13.70
CA ASN A 370 -3.91 13.34 12.74
C ASN A 370 -3.38 14.39 11.76
N GLY A 371 -2.22 14.11 11.14
CA GLY A 371 -1.72 14.85 9.99
C GLY A 371 -2.11 14.15 8.69
N TYR A 372 -2.32 14.92 7.63
CA TYR A 372 -2.74 14.39 6.33
C TYR A 372 -1.71 14.72 5.26
N SER A 373 -0.93 13.71 4.85
CA SER A 373 0.16 13.83 3.87
C SER A 373 -0.05 12.88 2.69
N LEU A 374 -1.15 13.08 1.95
CA LEU A 374 -1.52 12.19 0.86
C LEU A 374 -0.68 12.46 -0.38
N TYR A 375 -0.07 11.39 -0.92
CA TYR A 375 0.70 11.44 -2.16
C TYR A 375 1.86 12.46 -2.16
N ALA A 376 2.58 12.52 -1.06
CA ALA A 376 3.76 13.38 -0.95
C ALA A 376 4.91 12.92 -1.84
N ASN A 377 5.12 11.60 -1.94
CA ASN A 377 6.18 10.97 -2.70
C ASN A 377 5.62 9.82 -3.54
N PHE A 378 6.32 9.49 -4.63
CA PHE A 378 6.03 8.37 -5.51
C PHE A 378 7.10 7.30 -5.38
N GLU A 379 6.70 6.05 -5.51
CA GLU A 379 7.63 4.95 -5.70
C GLU A 379 8.19 5.00 -7.14
N PRO A 380 9.46 4.65 -7.34
CA PRO A 380 10.09 4.75 -8.67
C PRO A 380 9.53 3.75 -9.68
N ALA A 381 8.88 2.69 -9.21
CA ALA A 381 8.25 1.66 -10.03
C ALA A 381 7.13 0.97 -9.23
N HIS A 382 6.17 0.39 -9.93
CA HIS A 382 5.20 -0.52 -9.31
C HIS A 382 5.88 -1.87 -9.05
N VAL A 383 6.01 -2.23 -7.79
CA VAL A 383 6.71 -3.44 -7.36
C VAL A 383 5.76 -4.37 -6.62
N GLN A 384 5.79 -5.66 -6.98
CA GLN A 384 4.94 -6.68 -6.37
C GLN A 384 5.75 -7.94 -6.05
N VAL A 385 5.54 -8.49 -4.85
CA VAL A 385 6.08 -9.80 -4.47
C VAL A 385 5.05 -10.87 -4.74
N ASP A 386 5.45 -11.89 -5.50
CA ASP A 386 4.70 -13.11 -5.73
C ASP A 386 5.16 -14.21 -4.78
N PHE A 387 4.19 -14.95 -4.22
CA PHE A 387 4.46 -16.17 -3.49
C PHE A 387 4.35 -17.34 -4.44
N GLU A 388 5.42 -18.12 -4.56
CA GLU A 388 5.45 -19.31 -5.38
C GLU A 388 5.81 -20.52 -4.51
N GLY A 389 4.96 -21.54 -4.53
CA GLY A 389 5.18 -22.78 -3.81
C GLY A 389 5.68 -23.91 -4.71
N SER A 390 6.36 -24.87 -4.10
CA SER A 390 6.75 -26.13 -4.72
C SER A 390 6.55 -27.28 -3.74
N ASN A 391 6.11 -28.42 -4.22
CA ASN A 391 5.96 -29.67 -3.43
C ASN A 391 6.80 -30.84 -3.97
N ASP A 392 7.73 -30.56 -4.89
CA ASP A 392 8.59 -31.51 -5.57
C ASP A 392 10.09 -31.13 -5.50
N GLY A 393 10.47 -30.41 -4.44
CA GLY A 393 11.85 -29.95 -4.23
C GLY A 393 12.25 -28.82 -5.17
N GLY A 394 11.32 -27.94 -5.57
CA GLY A 394 11.56 -26.78 -6.43
C GLY A 394 11.70 -27.12 -7.92
N LYS A 395 11.26 -28.30 -8.36
CA LYS A 395 11.24 -28.66 -9.80
C LYS A 395 10.12 -27.92 -10.53
N THR A 396 8.95 -27.84 -9.91
CA THR A 396 7.82 -27.08 -10.43
C THR A 396 7.36 -26.04 -9.42
N TRP A 397 6.99 -24.87 -9.90
CA TRP A 397 6.54 -23.76 -9.09
C TRP A 397 5.12 -23.36 -9.49
N ARG A 398 4.28 -23.11 -8.48
CA ARG A 398 2.91 -22.62 -8.68
C ARG A 398 2.72 -21.35 -7.87
N THR A 399 2.23 -20.30 -8.51
CA THR A 399 2.00 -19.00 -7.89
C THR A 399 0.68 -19.00 -7.12
N TYR A 400 0.68 -18.43 -5.92
CA TYR A 400 -0.53 -18.11 -5.16
C TYR A 400 -1.19 -16.86 -5.76
N PRO A 401 -2.37 -17.00 -6.39
CA PRO A 401 -2.97 -15.89 -7.13
C PRO A 401 -3.65 -14.90 -6.20
N TYR A 402 -3.32 -13.61 -6.34
CA TYR A 402 -4.03 -12.53 -5.66
C TYR A 402 -5.43 -12.30 -6.23
N ARG A 403 -6.32 -11.70 -5.41
CA ARG A 403 -7.70 -11.39 -5.83
C ARG A 403 -7.80 -10.05 -6.55
N HIS A 404 -7.06 -9.03 -6.12
CA HIS A 404 -7.29 -7.64 -6.51
C HIS A 404 -6.05 -6.95 -7.06
N VAL A 405 -4.86 -7.21 -6.52
CA VAL A 405 -3.63 -6.56 -6.97
C VAL A 405 -3.13 -7.15 -8.30
N PRO A 406 -2.36 -6.37 -9.09
CA PRO A 406 -1.81 -6.86 -10.36
C PRO A 406 -0.80 -7.98 -10.11
N GLN A 407 -0.93 -9.05 -10.86
CA GLN A 407 -0.03 -10.19 -10.83
C GLN A 407 0.05 -10.88 -12.18
N GLN A 408 -1.10 -11.16 -12.81
CA GLN A 408 -1.22 -11.73 -14.14
C GLN A 408 -1.23 -10.60 -15.17
N VAL A 409 -0.40 -10.73 -16.20
CA VAL A 409 -0.18 -9.66 -17.18
C VAL A 409 -1.42 -9.33 -18.03
N ASP A 410 -2.28 -10.33 -18.27
CA ASP A 410 -3.52 -10.23 -19.03
C ASP A 410 -4.73 -9.81 -18.20
N ARG A 411 -4.59 -9.81 -16.87
CA ARG A 411 -5.68 -9.49 -15.99
C ARG A 411 -5.99 -7.99 -16.02
N ARG A 412 -7.24 -7.67 -16.40
CA ARG A 412 -7.76 -6.30 -16.36
C ARG A 412 -7.67 -5.74 -14.93
N PRO A 413 -7.09 -4.54 -14.73
CA PRO A 413 -7.06 -3.88 -13.43
C PRO A 413 -8.48 -3.74 -12.85
N PRO A 414 -8.75 -4.27 -11.62
CA PRO A 414 -10.08 -4.30 -11.07
C PRO A 414 -10.51 -2.94 -10.52
N PHE A 415 -11.81 -2.77 -10.32
CA PHE A 415 -12.38 -1.67 -9.56
C PHE A 415 -12.88 -2.22 -8.21
N THR A 416 -12.22 -1.88 -7.12
CA THR A 416 -12.50 -2.43 -5.78
C THR A 416 -13.03 -1.39 -4.80
N ALA A 417 -12.66 -0.12 -4.96
CA ALA A 417 -13.07 0.95 -4.05
C ALA A 417 -14.60 1.10 -3.96
N PRO A 418 -15.18 1.37 -2.80
CA PRO A 418 -14.55 1.79 -1.55
C PRO A 418 -13.97 0.66 -0.69
N TRP A 419 -13.97 -0.60 -1.17
CA TRP A 419 -13.32 -1.70 -0.49
C TRP A 419 -11.81 -1.53 -0.48
N PHE A 420 -11.18 -1.83 0.66
CA PHE A 420 -9.73 -1.82 0.81
C PHE A 420 -9.29 -3.21 1.31
N ALA A 421 -8.68 -3.97 0.43
CA ALA A 421 -8.13 -5.29 0.75
C ALA A 421 -6.83 -5.10 1.55
N ARG A 422 -6.94 -5.04 2.89
CA ARG A 422 -5.80 -4.74 3.78
C ARG A 422 -4.65 -5.71 3.59
N PHE A 423 -4.96 -7.01 3.44
CA PHE A 423 -3.96 -8.04 3.20
C PHE A 423 -3.14 -7.73 1.95
N GLU A 424 -3.78 -7.68 0.79
CA GLU A 424 -3.09 -7.53 -0.49
C GLU A 424 -2.40 -6.17 -0.61
N THR A 425 -3.06 -5.09 -0.20
CA THR A 425 -2.47 -3.74 -0.23
C THR A 425 -1.26 -3.62 0.71
N THR A 426 -1.28 -4.33 1.85
CA THR A 426 -0.10 -4.37 2.73
C THR A 426 1.06 -5.08 2.06
N ILE A 427 0.82 -6.23 1.41
CA ILE A 427 1.86 -6.94 0.65
C ILE A 427 2.45 -6.04 -0.44
N GLU A 428 1.59 -5.36 -1.21
CA GLU A 428 2.00 -4.44 -2.27
C GLU A 428 2.89 -3.30 -1.73
N ILE A 429 2.46 -2.62 -0.67
CA ILE A 429 3.24 -1.55 -0.02
C ILE A 429 4.56 -2.08 0.58
N GLU A 430 4.55 -3.27 1.16
CA GLU A 430 5.74 -3.88 1.75
C GLU A 430 6.71 -4.43 0.69
N SER A 431 6.26 -4.67 -0.54
CA SER A 431 7.08 -5.17 -1.64
C SER A 431 8.20 -4.20 -2.05
N SER A 432 7.99 -2.88 -1.89
CA SER A 432 8.99 -1.84 -2.18
C SER A 432 9.93 -1.56 -1.00
N LYS A 433 9.64 -2.12 0.19
CA LYS A 433 10.41 -1.86 1.42
C LYS A 433 11.50 -2.91 1.66
N PRO A 434 12.50 -2.57 2.50
CA PRO A 434 13.50 -3.55 2.94
C PRO A 434 12.87 -4.73 3.71
N PRO A 435 13.35 -5.96 3.50
CA PRO A 435 12.72 -7.18 4.02
C PRO A 435 12.69 -7.32 5.55
N LYS A 436 13.65 -6.72 6.28
CA LYS A 436 13.90 -6.94 7.73
C LYS A 436 12.69 -6.72 8.64
N SER A 437 11.74 -5.91 8.23
CA SER A 437 10.56 -5.60 9.04
C SER A 437 9.24 -5.91 8.34
N SER A 438 9.28 -6.66 7.24
CA SER A 438 8.12 -6.97 6.41
C SER A 438 7.27 -8.11 6.97
N VAL A 439 5.97 -8.10 6.64
CA VAL A 439 5.05 -9.21 6.92
C VAL A 439 5.14 -10.32 5.86
N ILE A 440 5.81 -10.08 4.74
CA ILE A 440 5.90 -11.00 3.61
C ILE A 440 6.46 -12.38 4.00
N PRO A 441 7.56 -12.49 4.77
CA PRO A 441 8.07 -13.79 5.23
C PRO A 441 7.08 -14.53 6.14
N LEU A 442 6.31 -13.80 6.95
CA LEU A 442 5.29 -14.40 7.81
C LEU A 442 4.17 -15.01 6.98
N VAL A 443 3.76 -14.35 5.89
CA VAL A 443 2.78 -14.91 4.95
C VAL A 443 3.32 -16.20 4.32
N ALA A 444 4.56 -16.21 3.84
CA ALA A 444 5.18 -17.40 3.27
C ALA A 444 5.21 -18.59 4.28
N ALA A 445 5.51 -18.31 5.56
CA ALA A 445 5.47 -19.30 6.63
C ALA A 445 4.04 -19.86 6.83
N HIS A 446 3.03 -18.99 6.81
CA HIS A 446 1.62 -19.42 6.91
C HIS A 446 1.15 -20.24 5.70
N LEU A 447 1.68 -20.00 4.51
CA LEU A 447 1.39 -20.81 3.32
C LEU A 447 1.99 -22.22 3.46
N LEU A 448 3.22 -22.35 3.97
CA LEU A 448 3.84 -23.62 4.30
C LEU A 448 3.06 -24.38 5.38
N ALA A 449 2.61 -23.67 6.42
CA ALA A 449 1.80 -24.25 7.50
C ALA A 449 0.35 -24.53 7.09
N ARG A 450 -0.07 -24.20 5.86
CA ARG A 450 -1.44 -24.30 5.35
C ARG A 450 -2.48 -23.62 6.25
N ASN A 451 -2.17 -22.44 6.74
CA ASN A 451 -3.12 -21.70 7.56
C ASN A 451 -4.38 -21.34 6.74
N PRO A 452 -5.57 -21.85 7.12
CA PRO A 452 -6.77 -21.70 6.29
C PRO A 452 -7.24 -20.24 6.18
N ASP A 453 -7.06 -19.44 7.23
CA ASP A 453 -7.48 -18.04 7.25
C ASP A 453 -6.60 -17.20 6.29
N VAL A 454 -5.29 -17.46 6.27
CA VAL A 454 -4.36 -16.77 5.37
C VAL A 454 -4.53 -17.25 3.93
N MET A 455 -4.67 -18.57 3.70
CA MET A 455 -4.92 -19.12 2.37
C MET A 455 -6.22 -18.59 1.75
N ALA A 456 -7.26 -18.37 2.56
CA ALA A 456 -8.51 -17.78 2.10
C ALA A 456 -8.36 -16.32 1.62
N ARG A 457 -7.21 -15.67 1.79
CA ARG A 457 -6.93 -14.32 1.25
C ARG A 457 -6.50 -14.37 -0.21
N PHE A 458 -6.00 -15.49 -0.69
CA PHE A 458 -5.69 -15.71 -2.10
C PHE A 458 -6.93 -16.10 -2.90
N ALA A 459 -6.88 -15.96 -4.22
CA ALA A 459 -8.02 -16.29 -5.10
C ALA A 459 -8.28 -17.78 -5.16
N SER A 460 -7.23 -18.62 -5.08
CA SER A 460 -7.31 -20.08 -5.04
C SER A 460 -6.09 -20.66 -4.33
N ASP A 461 -6.22 -21.91 -3.88
CA ASP A 461 -5.09 -22.72 -3.41
C ASP A 461 -4.46 -23.48 -4.60
N PRO A 462 -3.20 -23.21 -4.96
CA PRO A 462 -2.52 -23.94 -6.02
C PRO A 462 -2.08 -25.36 -5.62
N PHE A 463 -2.23 -25.73 -4.32
CA PHE A 463 -1.79 -26.99 -3.75
C PHE A 463 -2.91 -27.71 -2.97
N PRO A 464 -4.08 -28.01 -3.56
CA PRO A 464 -5.22 -28.56 -2.82
C PRO A 464 -4.93 -29.93 -2.21
N ASP A 465 -4.20 -30.77 -2.92
CA ASP A 465 -3.97 -32.19 -2.56
C ASP A 465 -2.73 -32.35 -1.66
N ARG A 466 -1.63 -31.69 -2.01
CA ARG A 466 -0.36 -31.83 -1.33
C ARG A 466 0.28 -30.46 -1.06
N PRO A 467 0.55 -30.11 0.22
CA PRO A 467 1.10 -28.82 0.57
C PRO A 467 2.48 -28.59 -0.07
N PRO A 468 2.88 -27.34 -0.28
CA PRO A 468 4.24 -27.03 -0.68
C PRO A 468 5.22 -27.38 0.45
N THR A 469 6.41 -27.81 0.07
CA THR A 469 7.52 -28.02 1.01
C THR A 469 8.48 -26.83 1.02
N VAL A 470 8.40 -25.99 -0.01
CA VAL A 470 9.19 -24.76 -0.18
C VAL A 470 8.29 -23.65 -0.70
N VAL A 471 8.45 -22.43 -0.19
CA VAL A 471 7.82 -21.21 -0.70
C VAL A 471 8.90 -20.17 -0.92
N ARG A 472 8.97 -19.61 -2.14
CA ARG A 472 9.83 -18.48 -2.48
C ARG A 472 9.02 -17.20 -2.68
N MET A 473 9.67 -16.07 -2.48
CA MET A 473 9.08 -14.74 -2.54
C MET A 473 9.78 -13.95 -3.64
N ARG A 474 9.20 -13.92 -4.84
CA ARG A 474 9.81 -13.29 -6.02
C ARG A 474 9.27 -11.88 -6.23
N ARG A 475 10.17 -10.91 -6.27
CA ARG A 475 9.83 -9.52 -6.54
C ARG A 475 9.85 -9.27 -8.04
N HIS A 476 8.80 -8.61 -8.51
CA HIS A 476 8.63 -8.22 -9.90
C HIS A 476 8.35 -6.74 -10.02
N ARG A 477 8.83 -6.13 -11.08
CA ARG A 477 8.42 -4.80 -11.53
C ARG A 477 7.31 -4.94 -12.54
N LEU A 478 6.30 -4.11 -12.38
CA LEU A 478 5.16 -4.05 -13.29
C LEU A 478 5.09 -2.64 -13.89
N ALA A 479 4.83 -2.59 -15.19
CA ALA A 479 4.56 -1.35 -15.92
C ALA A 479 3.36 -1.53 -16.83
N PHE A 480 2.59 -0.49 -17.06
CA PHE A 480 1.49 -0.54 -18.02
C PHE A 480 2.02 -0.72 -19.44
N THR A 481 1.36 -1.56 -20.21
CA THR A 481 1.59 -1.66 -21.65
C THR A 481 0.91 -0.49 -22.37
N ASP A 482 1.39 -0.18 -23.57
CA ASP A 482 0.70 0.76 -24.45
C ASP A 482 -0.56 0.13 -25.09
N PRO A 483 -1.52 0.96 -25.61
CA PRO A 483 -2.77 0.45 -26.16
C PRO A 483 -2.61 -0.43 -27.43
N ALA A 484 -1.51 -0.31 -28.16
CA ALA A 484 -1.24 -1.16 -29.33
C ALA A 484 -0.80 -2.54 -28.86
N THR A 485 0.06 -2.62 -27.85
CA THR A 485 0.46 -3.87 -27.18
C THR A 485 -0.74 -4.55 -26.54
N LEU A 486 -1.59 -3.83 -25.79
CA LEU A 486 -2.82 -4.40 -25.23
C LEU A 486 -3.72 -5.02 -26.31
N ARG A 487 -3.95 -4.33 -27.44
CA ARG A 487 -4.76 -4.88 -28.54
C ARG A 487 -4.15 -6.11 -29.19
N ARG A 488 -2.82 -6.19 -29.25
CA ARG A 488 -2.10 -7.29 -29.89
C ARG A 488 -2.01 -8.52 -29.00
N THR A 489 -1.76 -8.33 -27.69
CA THR A 489 -1.41 -9.42 -26.77
C THR A 489 -2.50 -9.70 -25.73
N GLY A 490 -3.41 -8.76 -25.47
CA GLY A 490 -4.35 -8.80 -24.36
C GLY A 490 -3.73 -8.42 -23.01
N HIS A 491 -2.45 -8.05 -22.99
CA HIS A 491 -1.73 -7.76 -21.73
C HIS A 491 -1.89 -6.29 -21.34
N TYR A 492 -2.36 -6.08 -20.11
CA TYR A 492 -2.40 -4.76 -19.47
C TYR A 492 -1.05 -4.40 -18.85
N TRP A 493 -0.26 -5.41 -18.46
CA TRP A 493 0.98 -5.25 -17.74
C TRP A 493 2.16 -5.84 -18.49
N HIS A 494 3.27 -5.16 -18.44
CA HIS A 494 4.60 -5.70 -18.62
C HIS A 494 5.13 -6.08 -17.24
N LYS A 495 5.66 -7.31 -17.10
CA LYS A 495 6.12 -7.85 -15.82
C LYS A 495 7.54 -8.37 -15.98
N GLU A 496 8.46 -7.81 -15.20
CA GLU A 496 9.86 -8.21 -15.18
C GLU A 496 10.24 -8.73 -13.79
N PHE A 497 11.05 -9.77 -13.75
CA PHE A 497 11.65 -10.21 -12.50
C PHE A 497 12.68 -9.18 -12.03
N ASP A 498 12.62 -8.77 -10.76
CA ASP A 498 13.56 -7.85 -10.14
C ASP A 498 14.61 -8.60 -9.32
N ASP A 499 14.18 -9.25 -8.25
CA ASP A 499 15.02 -10.10 -7.39
C ASP A 499 14.18 -11.08 -6.56
N ASP A 500 14.84 -11.90 -5.76
CA ASP A 500 14.19 -12.64 -4.69
C ASP A 500 14.15 -11.75 -3.43
N PHE A 501 12.93 -11.49 -2.95
CA PHE A 501 12.69 -10.59 -1.81
C PHE A 501 13.43 -11.03 -0.54
N LEU A 502 13.48 -12.34 -0.30
CA LEU A 502 14.26 -13.02 0.73
C LEU A 502 14.52 -14.46 0.26
N PRO A 503 15.53 -15.14 0.82
CA PRO A 503 15.72 -16.56 0.60
C PRO A 503 14.45 -17.34 0.92
N ALA A 504 14.19 -18.38 0.13
CA ALA A 504 12.97 -19.20 0.26
C ALA A 504 12.85 -19.82 1.65
N LEU A 505 11.61 -20.00 2.10
CA LEU A 505 11.31 -20.77 3.31
C LEU A 505 11.04 -22.23 2.93
N HIS A 506 11.44 -23.16 3.79
CA HIS A 506 11.22 -24.59 3.60
C HIS A 506 10.78 -25.27 4.90
N VAL A 507 10.15 -26.43 4.76
CA VAL A 507 9.83 -27.30 5.89
C VAL A 507 11.05 -28.18 6.16
N THR A 508 11.57 -28.15 7.38
CA THR A 508 12.69 -29.00 7.81
C THR A 508 12.23 -30.45 7.97
N PRO A 509 13.16 -31.44 8.03
CA PRO A 509 12.80 -32.82 8.32
C PRO A 509 12.07 -33.04 9.67
N GLN A 510 12.23 -32.08 10.60
CA GLN A 510 11.53 -32.08 11.89
C GLN A 510 10.13 -31.47 11.80
N GLY A 511 9.77 -30.89 10.66
CA GLY A 511 8.48 -30.24 10.43
C GLY A 511 8.47 -28.73 10.77
N ASP A 512 9.60 -28.18 11.17
CA ASP A 512 9.73 -26.74 11.43
C ASP A 512 9.87 -25.96 10.12
N ILE A 513 9.50 -24.67 10.15
CA ILE A 513 9.70 -23.76 9.02
C ILE A 513 11.01 -23.01 9.24
N ALA A 514 11.92 -23.11 8.31
CA ALA A 514 13.20 -22.44 8.32
C ALA A 514 13.46 -21.68 7.02
N GLN A 515 14.27 -20.63 7.12
CA GLN A 515 14.84 -19.96 5.96
C GLN A 515 16.10 -20.71 5.53
N PHE A 516 16.35 -20.77 4.24
CA PHE A 516 17.63 -21.23 3.76
C PHE A 516 18.73 -20.26 4.20
N ASP A 517 19.72 -20.78 4.90
CA ASP A 517 20.90 -20.00 5.35
C ASP A 517 22.15 -20.69 4.84
N LEU A 518 22.74 -20.08 3.81
CA LEU A 518 23.97 -20.57 3.19
C LEU A 518 25.24 -20.10 3.91
N THR A 519 25.14 -19.30 4.97
CA THR A 519 26.29 -18.67 5.65
C THR A 519 27.34 -19.70 6.06
N ALA A 520 26.93 -20.84 6.58
CA ALA A 520 27.86 -21.91 6.97
C ALA A 520 28.59 -22.52 5.76
N ALA A 521 27.87 -22.74 4.65
CA ALA A 521 28.42 -23.27 3.41
C ALA A 521 29.36 -22.27 2.73
N GLU A 522 28.96 -21.01 2.66
CA GLU A 522 29.77 -19.92 2.11
C GLU A 522 31.02 -19.65 2.96
N THR A 523 30.89 -19.67 4.28
CA THR A 523 32.04 -19.54 5.20
C THR A 523 33.04 -20.67 4.98
N ALA A 524 32.55 -21.91 4.85
CA ALA A 524 33.41 -23.05 4.54
C ALA A 524 34.07 -22.92 3.17
N LEU A 525 33.35 -22.40 2.16
CA LEU A 525 33.89 -22.14 0.81
C LEU A 525 35.01 -21.08 0.85
N HIS A 526 34.78 -19.95 1.51
CA HIS A 526 35.78 -18.87 1.66
C HIS A 526 36.97 -19.30 2.51
N ALA A 527 36.77 -20.15 3.50
CA ALA A 527 37.86 -20.73 4.30
C ALA A 527 38.66 -21.83 3.59
N GLY A 528 38.32 -22.16 2.33
CA GLY A 528 38.97 -23.24 1.59
C GLY A 528 38.60 -24.65 2.03
N SER A 529 37.60 -24.78 2.91
CA SER A 529 37.05 -26.09 3.39
C SER A 529 36.07 -26.67 2.36
N PHE A 530 36.56 -26.89 1.13
CA PHE A 530 35.70 -27.18 -0.03
C PHE A 530 34.86 -28.43 0.10
N ARG A 531 35.33 -29.50 0.78
CA ARG A 531 34.53 -30.70 1.00
C ARG A 531 33.32 -30.41 1.92
N THR A 532 33.54 -29.61 2.97
CA THR A 532 32.47 -29.20 3.88
C THR A 532 31.47 -28.30 3.16
N ALA A 533 31.93 -27.30 2.41
CA ALA A 533 31.08 -26.44 1.61
C ALA A 533 30.24 -27.25 0.63
N PHE A 534 30.85 -28.17 -0.10
CA PHE A 534 30.19 -29.06 -1.04
C PHE A 534 29.04 -29.85 -0.39
N ALA A 535 29.30 -30.52 0.75
CA ALA A 535 28.29 -31.32 1.45
C ALA A 535 27.14 -30.44 1.97
N LEU A 536 27.40 -29.22 2.41
CA LEU A 536 26.36 -28.29 2.88
C LEU A 536 25.52 -27.76 1.71
N PHE A 537 26.14 -27.36 0.60
CA PHE A 537 25.40 -26.94 -0.60
C PHE A 537 24.60 -28.09 -1.22
N GLU A 538 25.14 -29.32 -1.23
CA GLU A 538 24.43 -30.49 -1.72
C GLU A 538 23.17 -30.78 -0.89
N ARG A 539 23.30 -30.74 0.46
CA ARG A 539 22.17 -30.88 1.38
C ARG A 539 21.06 -29.85 1.08
N ASP A 540 21.44 -28.58 1.00
CA ASP A 540 20.47 -27.50 0.82
C ASP A 540 19.83 -27.50 -0.59
N TYR A 541 20.60 -27.93 -1.60
CA TYR A 541 20.06 -28.17 -2.94
C TYR A 541 19.03 -29.31 -2.96
N GLN A 542 19.27 -30.40 -2.23
CA GLN A 542 18.28 -31.49 -2.09
C GLN A 542 17.00 -31.05 -1.41
N LEU A 543 17.08 -30.06 -0.53
CA LEU A 543 15.91 -29.42 0.10
C LEU A 543 15.19 -28.42 -0.81
N GLY A 544 15.75 -28.14 -2.00
CA GLY A 544 15.13 -27.25 -3.00
C GLY A 544 15.71 -25.84 -3.09
N ASN A 545 16.82 -25.58 -2.41
CA ASN A 545 17.52 -24.31 -2.51
C ASN A 545 18.28 -24.20 -3.84
N LEU A 546 17.82 -23.31 -4.73
CA LEU A 546 18.44 -23.11 -6.05
C LEU A 546 19.79 -22.42 -5.96
N ASP A 547 20.00 -21.52 -4.97
CA ASP A 547 21.29 -20.86 -4.75
C ASP A 547 22.36 -21.88 -4.36
N ALA A 548 22.01 -22.81 -3.46
CA ALA A 548 22.91 -23.90 -3.11
C ALA A 548 23.28 -24.74 -4.35
N GLY A 549 22.29 -25.05 -5.21
CA GLY A 549 22.52 -25.73 -6.47
C GLY A 549 23.44 -24.96 -7.42
N TYR A 550 23.30 -23.63 -7.47
CA TYR A 550 24.19 -22.77 -8.26
C TYR A 550 25.65 -22.86 -7.78
N HIS A 551 25.88 -22.74 -6.48
CA HIS A 551 27.21 -22.90 -5.89
C HIS A 551 27.78 -24.28 -6.14
N LEU A 552 26.96 -25.32 -6.04
CA LEU A 552 27.36 -26.69 -6.32
C LEU A 552 27.80 -26.86 -7.78
N ALA A 553 27.07 -26.29 -8.74
CA ALA A 553 27.43 -26.30 -10.15
C ALA A 553 28.77 -25.54 -10.42
N ASP A 554 28.95 -24.38 -9.78
CA ASP A 554 30.23 -23.64 -9.84
C ASP A 554 31.38 -24.45 -9.25
N MET A 555 31.17 -25.13 -8.12
CA MET A 555 32.16 -26.00 -7.52
C MET A 555 32.55 -27.17 -8.44
N HIS A 556 31.61 -27.78 -9.15
CA HIS A 556 31.93 -28.77 -10.17
C HIS A 556 32.67 -28.20 -11.36
N THR A 557 32.35 -26.97 -11.78
CA THR A 557 33.08 -26.26 -12.87
C THR A 557 34.54 -26.02 -12.50
N ARG A 558 34.78 -25.61 -11.25
CA ARG A 558 36.10 -25.19 -10.76
C ARG A 558 36.90 -26.31 -10.08
N GLY A 559 36.35 -27.46 -9.87
CA GLY A 559 36.95 -28.58 -9.14
C GLY A 559 37.16 -28.31 -7.65
N LEU A 560 36.23 -27.51 -7.03
CA LEU A 560 36.31 -27.19 -5.60
C LEU A 560 35.64 -28.34 -4.79
N GLY A 561 36.42 -29.00 -3.97
CA GLY A 561 35.93 -30.15 -3.16
C GLY A 561 36.00 -31.51 -3.88
N GLY A 562 36.35 -31.55 -5.17
CA GLY A 562 36.46 -32.73 -6.01
C GLY A 562 37.12 -32.46 -7.35
N PRO A 563 37.17 -33.41 -8.28
CA PRO A 563 37.67 -33.16 -9.64
C PRO A 563 36.74 -32.20 -10.42
N VAL A 564 37.33 -31.51 -11.41
CA VAL A 564 36.52 -30.74 -12.40
C VAL A 564 35.58 -31.71 -13.14
N GLN A 565 34.29 -31.41 -13.16
CA GLN A 565 33.24 -32.26 -13.77
C GLN A 565 32.30 -31.39 -14.60
N PRO A 566 32.70 -30.93 -15.79
CA PRO A 566 31.96 -29.98 -16.59
C PRO A 566 30.59 -30.52 -17.04
N GLU A 567 30.46 -31.82 -17.29
CA GLU A 567 29.19 -32.45 -17.66
C GLU A 567 28.17 -32.37 -16.52
N LYS A 568 28.60 -32.62 -15.28
CA LYS A 568 27.73 -32.48 -14.11
C LYS A 568 27.38 -31.02 -13.84
N ALA A 569 28.34 -30.11 -14.00
CA ALA A 569 28.12 -28.67 -13.87
C ALA A 569 27.06 -28.22 -14.89
N PHE A 570 27.19 -28.60 -16.15
CA PHE A 570 26.23 -28.28 -17.20
C PHE A 570 24.83 -28.85 -16.86
N ALA A 571 24.76 -30.13 -16.46
CA ALA A 571 23.49 -30.74 -16.10
C ALA A 571 22.79 -30.03 -14.93
N LEU A 572 23.54 -29.62 -13.92
CA LEU A 572 23.02 -28.81 -12.80
C LEU A 572 22.56 -27.42 -13.26
N PHE A 573 23.37 -26.70 -14.05
CA PHE A 573 22.96 -25.40 -14.58
C PHE A 573 21.73 -25.51 -15.47
N ALA A 574 21.60 -26.58 -16.27
CA ALA A 574 20.43 -26.80 -17.11
C ALA A 574 19.17 -27.10 -16.26
N ASP A 575 19.27 -27.90 -15.20
CA ASP A 575 18.18 -28.14 -14.26
C ASP A 575 17.76 -26.86 -13.53
N LEU A 576 18.74 -26.12 -12.99
CA LEU A 576 18.49 -24.85 -12.31
C LEU A 576 17.82 -23.81 -13.24
N ALA A 577 18.29 -23.73 -14.48
CA ALA A 577 17.70 -22.85 -15.50
C ALA A 577 16.25 -23.24 -15.85
N ALA A 578 15.95 -24.54 -15.89
CA ALA A 578 14.60 -25.04 -16.08
C ALA A 578 13.68 -24.72 -14.88
N ARG A 579 14.25 -24.62 -13.68
CA ARG A 579 13.57 -24.27 -12.42
C ARG A 579 13.50 -22.76 -12.19
N GLY A 580 14.00 -21.94 -13.13
CA GLY A 580 13.91 -20.48 -13.12
C GLY A 580 15.04 -19.74 -12.41
N GLU A 581 16.20 -20.38 -12.22
CA GLU A 581 17.42 -19.71 -11.75
C GLU A 581 18.07 -18.96 -12.92
N ILE A 582 18.05 -17.63 -12.87
CA ILE A 582 18.46 -16.77 -14.00
C ILE A 582 19.97 -16.81 -14.22
N ARG A 583 20.77 -16.91 -13.15
CA ARG A 583 22.24 -17.03 -13.26
C ARG A 583 22.64 -18.31 -13.97
N ALA A 584 21.88 -19.39 -13.74
CA ALA A 584 22.10 -20.65 -14.40
C ALA A 584 21.81 -20.61 -15.90
N LEU A 585 20.80 -19.86 -16.34
CA LEU A 585 20.56 -19.60 -17.78
C LEU A 585 21.78 -18.97 -18.47
N HIS A 586 22.45 -18.01 -17.81
CA HIS A 586 23.66 -17.41 -18.31
C HIS A 586 24.79 -18.46 -18.43
N ASN A 587 24.96 -19.29 -17.40
CA ASN A 587 26.00 -20.33 -17.42
C ASN A 587 25.73 -21.47 -18.42
N VAL A 588 24.46 -21.80 -18.69
CA VAL A 588 24.07 -22.66 -19.82
C VAL A 588 24.50 -22.05 -21.12
N GLY A 589 24.32 -20.73 -21.31
CA GLY A 589 24.83 -20.01 -22.46
C GLY A 589 26.35 -20.08 -22.60
N LEU A 590 27.09 -19.87 -21.52
CA LEU A 590 28.56 -20.01 -21.48
C LEU A 590 29.00 -21.46 -21.82
N SER A 591 28.29 -22.44 -21.30
CA SER A 591 28.59 -23.84 -21.57
C SER A 591 28.42 -24.19 -23.05
N TYR A 592 27.37 -23.72 -23.71
CA TYR A 592 27.22 -23.87 -25.16
C TYR A 592 28.21 -23.03 -25.96
N GLU A 593 28.57 -21.85 -25.49
CA GLU A 593 29.53 -20.99 -26.19
C GLU A 593 30.92 -21.61 -26.26
N HIS A 594 31.35 -22.20 -25.14
CA HIS A 594 32.71 -22.69 -24.98
C HIS A 594 32.86 -24.23 -25.01
N GLY A 595 31.74 -24.95 -25.13
CA GLY A 595 31.75 -26.42 -25.14
C GLY A 595 32.06 -27.01 -23.75
N LEU A 596 31.63 -26.36 -22.66
CA LEU A 596 31.89 -26.80 -21.28
C LEU A 596 30.85 -27.81 -20.81
N GLY A 597 31.22 -29.09 -20.83
CA GLY A 597 30.33 -30.20 -20.45
C GLY A 597 29.21 -30.51 -21.46
N VAL A 598 29.20 -29.84 -22.61
CA VAL A 598 28.28 -30.02 -23.72
C VAL A 598 28.97 -29.63 -25.02
N ALA A 599 28.55 -30.15 -26.15
CA ALA A 599 29.08 -29.73 -27.47
C ALA A 599 28.79 -28.24 -27.70
N ALA A 600 29.81 -27.51 -28.20
CA ALA A 600 29.67 -26.08 -28.48
C ALA A 600 28.56 -25.81 -29.54
N ASP A 601 27.69 -24.86 -29.27
CA ASP A 601 26.57 -24.48 -30.11
C ASP A 601 26.21 -23.02 -29.90
N LEU A 602 26.65 -22.13 -30.80
CA LEU A 602 26.44 -20.70 -30.68
C LEU A 602 24.96 -20.30 -30.79
N THR A 603 24.14 -21.09 -31.47
CA THR A 603 22.70 -20.83 -31.57
C THR A 603 22.03 -21.01 -30.21
N LYS A 604 22.30 -22.15 -29.54
CA LYS A 604 21.79 -22.41 -28.19
C LYS A 604 22.40 -21.47 -27.14
N ALA A 605 23.67 -21.07 -27.32
CA ALA A 605 24.30 -20.08 -26.47
C ALA A 605 23.54 -18.73 -26.55
N ALA A 606 23.33 -18.22 -27.78
CA ALA A 606 22.60 -16.97 -27.99
C ALA A 606 21.15 -17.04 -27.50
N GLU A 607 20.46 -18.16 -27.70
CA GLU A 607 19.12 -18.38 -27.17
C GLU A 607 19.08 -18.32 -25.64
N SER A 608 20.02 -19.03 -24.96
CA SER A 608 20.10 -19.05 -23.51
C SER A 608 20.41 -17.66 -22.94
N TYR A 609 21.35 -16.92 -23.57
CA TYR A 609 21.63 -15.56 -23.19
C TYR A 609 20.46 -14.60 -23.43
N ARG A 610 19.69 -14.74 -24.55
CA ARG A 610 18.49 -13.93 -24.79
C ARG A 610 17.44 -14.16 -23.72
N ARG A 611 17.22 -15.43 -23.33
CA ARG A 611 16.27 -15.77 -22.25
C ARG A 611 16.70 -15.17 -20.90
N ALA A 612 17.99 -15.21 -20.58
CA ALA A 612 18.51 -14.59 -19.34
C ALA A 612 18.49 -13.05 -19.42
N ALA A 613 18.81 -12.47 -20.58
CA ALA A 613 18.76 -11.02 -20.83
C ALA A 613 17.35 -10.46 -20.75
N ALA A 614 16.36 -11.22 -21.24
CA ALA A 614 14.92 -10.87 -21.12
C ALA A 614 14.44 -10.83 -19.66
N GLN A 615 15.16 -11.49 -18.75
CA GLN A 615 14.91 -11.46 -17.30
C GLN A 615 15.87 -10.49 -16.56
N GLY A 616 16.47 -9.53 -17.28
CA GLY A 616 17.30 -8.48 -16.67
C GLY A 616 18.74 -8.89 -16.37
N ARG A 617 19.25 -10.04 -16.85
CA ARG A 617 20.63 -10.45 -16.55
C ARG A 617 21.64 -9.63 -17.36
N MET A 618 22.28 -8.63 -16.72
CA MET A 618 23.28 -7.72 -17.31
C MET A 618 24.41 -8.46 -18.04
N LEU A 619 25.01 -9.49 -17.41
CA LEU A 619 26.09 -10.27 -18.02
C LEU A 619 25.65 -10.99 -19.30
N SER A 620 24.38 -11.38 -19.42
CA SER A 620 23.87 -12.00 -20.65
C SER A 620 23.66 -10.99 -21.77
N LEU A 621 23.23 -9.77 -21.46
CA LEU A 621 23.21 -8.65 -22.40
C LEU A 621 24.64 -8.37 -22.90
N TYR A 622 25.61 -8.30 -22.00
CA TYR A 622 27.00 -8.10 -22.36
C TYR A 622 27.51 -9.23 -23.26
N ALA A 623 27.27 -10.51 -22.91
CA ALA A 623 27.68 -11.67 -23.69
C ALA A 623 27.12 -11.65 -25.12
N LEU A 624 25.81 -11.35 -25.30
CA LEU A 624 25.18 -11.18 -26.62
C LEU A 624 25.85 -10.08 -27.44
N GLY A 625 26.16 -8.98 -26.80
CA GLY A 625 26.86 -7.88 -27.44
C GLY A 625 28.29 -8.24 -27.85
N VAL A 626 29.02 -9.01 -27.03
CA VAL A 626 30.37 -9.53 -27.37
C VAL A 626 30.29 -10.52 -28.53
N LEU A 627 29.32 -11.42 -28.54
CA LEU A 627 29.08 -12.32 -29.68
C LEU A 627 28.84 -11.53 -30.98
N ALA A 628 28.08 -10.44 -30.93
CA ALA A 628 27.90 -9.56 -32.08
C ALA A 628 29.21 -8.87 -32.47
N ALA A 629 29.93 -8.28 -31.52
CA ALA A 629 31.19 -7.58 -31.78
C ALA A 629 32.32 -8.48 -32.35
N THR A 630 32.20 -9.80 -32.15
CA THR A 630 33.14 -10.81 -32.62
C THR A 630 32.62 -11.63 -33.81
N ASP A 631 31.52 -11.20 -34.44
CA ASP A 631 30.84 -11.91 -35.56
C ASP A 631 30.40 -13.34 -35.24
N ARG A 632 30.10 -13.62 -33.98
CA ARG A 632 29.64 -14.95 -33.49
C ARG A 632 28.15 -14.97 -33.11
N LEU A 633 27.42 -13.85 -33.18
CA LEU A 633 25.99 -13.79 -32.83
C LEU A 633 25.15 -14.51 -33.91
N VAL A 634 24.22 -15.38 -33.43
CA VAL A 634 23.33 -16.15 -34.28
C VAL A 634 21.88 -15.93 -33.83
N PRO A 635 20.96 -15.51 -34.74
CA PRO A 635 21.26 -14.97 -36.06
C PRO A 635 22.04 -13.66 -35.99
N LYS A 636 22.85 -13.34 -37.01
CA LYS A 636 23.66 -12.11 -37.01
C LYS A 636 22.75 -10.86 -37.03
N ASN A 637 22.95 -9.97 -36.06
CA ASN A 637 22.22 -8.71 -35.95
C ASN A 637 23.08 -7.69 -35.17
N ASP A 638 23.80 -6.85 -35.91
CA ASP A 638 24.71 -5.86 -35.30
C ASP A 638 23.96 -4.74 -34.56
N ILE A 639 22.76 -4.36 -35.03
CA ILE A 639 21.92 -3.36 -34.37
C ILE A 639 21.47 -3.87 -33.00
N GLU A 640 20.96 -5.10 -32.94
CA GLU A 640 20.55 -5.74 -31.68
C GLU A 640 21.78 -5.92 -30.75
N GLY A 641 22.91 -6.36 -31.29
CA GLY A 641 24.16 -6.55 -30.55
C GLY A 641 24.67 -5.28 -29.90
N LEU A 642 24.66 -4.15 -30.63
CA LEU A 642 25.03 -2.85 -30.08
C LEU A 642 24.02 -2.38 -29.01
N ALA A 643 22.74 -2.59 -29.22
CA ALA A 643 21.73 -2.27 -28.24
C ALA A 643 21.92 -3.07 -26.93
N PHE A 644 22.29 -4.34 -27.02
CA PHE A 644 22.60 -5.16 -25.86
C PHE A 644 23.82 -4.63 -25.07
N LEU A 645 24.91 -4.25 -25.76
CA LEU A 645 26.08 -3.63 -25.11
C LEU A 645 25.68 -2.34 -24.38
N LEU A 646 24.94 -1.45 -25.04
CA LEU A 646 24.53 -0.18 -24.47
C LEU A 646 23.64 -0.37 -23.21
N ARG A 647 22.71 -1.33 -23.26
CA ARG A 647 21.89 -1.70 -22.10
C ARG A 647 22.74 -2.27 -20.97
N ALA A 648 23.66 -3.19 -21.26
CA ALA A 648 24.56 -3.75 -20.26
C ALA A 648 25.36 -2.67 -19.54
N GLY A 649 25.90 -1.69 -20.29
CA GLY A 649 26.62 -0.54 -19.75
C GLY A 649 25.73 0.36 -18.88
N ALA A 650 24.51 0.61 -19.29
CA ALA A 650 23.54 1.40 -18.51
C ALA A 650 23.15 0.71 -17.19
N MET A 651 23.09 -0.62 -17.17
CA MET A 651 22.82 -1.42 -15.97
C MET A 651 24.02 -1.55 -15.04
N ALA A 652 25.23 -1.31 -15.51
CA ALA A 652 26.48 -1.50 -14.76
C ALA A 652 26.75 -0.35 -13.76
N THR A 653 25.76 0.01 -12.94
CA THR A 653 25.84 1.11 -11.95
C THR A 653 26.30 0.65 -10.56
N GLY A 654 26.27 -0.65 -10.27
CA GLY A 654 26.66 -1.24 -9.00
C GLY A 654 28.19 -1.22 -8.74
N THR A 655 28.58 -1.53 -7.51
CA THR A 655 29.98 -1.65 -7.08
C THR A 655 30.50 -3.10 -7.11
N ASP A 656 29.64 -4.05 -7.48
CA ASP A 656 30.01 -5.46 -7.58
C ASP A 656 30.98 -5.73 -8.74
N GLY A 657 31.68 -6.86 -8.67
CA GLY A 657 32.70 -7.25 -9.65
C GLY A 657 32.15 -7.41 -11.08
N ALA A 658 30.89 -7.82 -11.24
CA ALA A 658 30.26 -7.96 -12.56
C ALA A 658 30.00 -6.59 -13.21
N ALA A 659 29.48 -5.62 -12.45
CA ALA A 659 29.28 -4.25 -12.94
C ALA A 659 30.62 -3.58 -13.25
N ALA A 660 31.66 -3.79 -12.41
CA ALA A 660 32.98 -3.27 -12.64
C ALA A 660 33.58 -3.83 -13.96
N PHE A 661 33.48 -5.15 -14.15
CA PHE A 661 33.93 -5.84 -15.37
C PHE A 661 33.23 -5.30 -16.63
N VAL A 662 31.91 -5.17 -16.61
CA VAL A 662 31.18 -4.65 -17.77
C VAL A 662 31.57 -3.20 -18.06
N ARG A 663 31.72 -2.33 -17.06
CA ARG A 663 32.19 -0.95 -17.26
C ARG A 663 33.56 -0.85 -17.91
N GLU A 664 34.47 -1.76 -17.57
CA GLU A 664 35.83 -1.79 -18.10
C GLU A 664 35.88 -2.29 -19.55
N GLU A 665 35.20 -3.40 -19.83
CA GLU A 665 35.35 -4.11 -21.12
C GLU A 665 34.36 -3.64 -22.19
N GLN A 666 33.15 -3.20 -21.81
CA GLN A 666 32.07 -2.84 -22.74
C GLN A 666 32.46 -1.75 -23.75
N PRO A 667 33.21 -0.67 -23.38
CA PRO A 667 33.51 0.40 -24.33
C PRO A 667 34.31 -0.07 -25.56
N ALA A 668 35.24 -1.03 -25.37
CA ALA A 668 36.02 -1.58 -26.47
C ALA A 668 35.17 -2.35 -27.48
N HIS A 669 34.18 -3.13 -26.98
CA HIS A 669 33.26 -3.88 -27.83
C HIS A 669 32.24 -2.97 -28.53
N VAL A 670 31.76 -1.92 -27.87
CA VAL A 670 30.92 -0.89 -28.47
C VAL A 670 31.61 -0.21 -29.62
N LYS A 671 32.86 0.22 -29.41
CA LYS A 671 33.69 0.85 -30.45
C LYS A 671 33.86 -0.07 -31.65
N ARG A 672 34.32 -1.32 -31.43
CA ARG A 672 34.56 -2.34 -32.47
C ARG A 672 33.27 -2.57 -33.31
N LEU A 673 32.11 -2.65 -32.68
CA LEU A 673 30.83 -2.92 -33.38
C LEU A 673 30.37 -1.67 -34.15
N ALA A 674 30.45 -0.48 -33.55
CA ALA A 674 30.02 0.77 -34.14
C ALA A 674 30.89 1.18 -35.37
N GLU A 675 32.17 0.86 -35.39
CA GLU A 675 33.11 1.17 -36.51
C GLU A 675 32.70 0.47 -37.82
N ARG A 676 31.98 -0.62 -37.76
CA ARG A 676 31.52 -1.39 -38.95
C ARG A 676 30.04 -1.16 -39.30
N MET A 677 29.34 -0.30 -38.57
CA MET A 677 27.92 0.00 -38.77
C MET A 677 27.74 1.37 -39.41
N SER A 678 26.63 1.55 -40.15
CA SER A 678 26.25 2.86 -40.64
C SER A 678 25.80 3.78 -39.46
N ALA A 679 25.88 5.09 -39.70
CA ALA A 679 25.39 6.05 -38.68
C ALA A 679 23.88 5.86 -38.38
N ALA A 680 23.09 5.45 -39.39
CA ALA A 680 21.67 5.13 -39.21
C ALA A 680 21.45 3.89 -38.33
N ASP A 681 22.26 2.83 -38.51
CA ASP A 681 22.16 1.61 -37.71
C ASP A 681 22.60 1.85 -36.27
N VAL A 682 23.62 2.66 -36.06
CA VAL A 682 24.05 3.08 -34.70
C VAL A 682 22.93 3.87 -34.00
N ALA A 683 22.25 4.78 -34.72
CA ALA A 683 21.11 5.51 -34.18
C ALA A 683 19.95 4.58 -33.84
N ALA A 684 19.64 3.61 -34.70
CA ALA A 684 18.63 2.59 -34.48
C ALA A 684 18.95 1.72 -33.24
N ALA A 685 20.22 1.32 -33.08
CA ALA A 685 20.67 0.56 -31.91
C ALA A 685 20.51 1.35 -30.60
N ARG A 686 20.83 2.66 -30.62
CA ARG A 686 20.64 3.54 -29.45
C ARG A 686 19.15 3.68 -29.10
N ALA A 687 18.28 3.87 -30.10
CA ALA A 687 16.85 3.92 -29.88
C ALA A 687 16.32 2.60 -29.30
N LEU A 688 16.77 1.46 -29.83
CA LEU A 688 16.42 0.13 -29.32
C LEU A 688 16.92 -0.09 -27.90
N ALA A 689 18.06 0.45 -27.51
CA ALA A 689 18.59 0.36 -26.17
C ALA A 689 17.75 1.11 -25.13
N LEU A 690 17.05 2.17 -25.51
CA LEU A 690 16.21 2.98 -24.65
C LEU A 690 14.76 2.44 -24.54
N THR A 691 14.34 1.54 -25.44
CA THR A 691 13.01 0.93 -25.35
C THR A 691 12.98 -0.11 -24.21
N PRO A 692 12.11 0.01 -23.21
CA PRO A 692 11.84 -1.06 -22.26
C PRO A 692 11.34 -2.30 -23.01
N ARG A 693 11.91 -3.45 -22.72
CA ARG A 693 11.35 -4.73 -23.19
C ARG A 693 10.56 -5.38 -22.12
#